data_9cfaa55d75beb9e80be82606af2aaa60
#
_entry.id   9cfaa55d75beb9e80be82606af2aaa60
#
_cell.length_a   1.000
_cell.length_b   1.000
_cell.length_c   1.000
_cell.angle_alpha   90.00
_cell.angle_beta   90.00
_cell.angle_gamma   90.00
#
_symmetry.space_group_name_H-M   'P 1'
#
loop_
_entity.id
_entity.type
_entity.pdbx_description
1 polymer ?
#
loop_
_entity_poly.entity_id
_entity_poly.type
_entity_poly.pdbx_seq_one_letter_code
_entity_poly.pdbx_strand_id
1 'polypeptide(L)'
;MLRSLMTISGFTLMSRILGFARDILIARFLGATVVADAFFAAFRFPNMFRRIFGEGAFNSAFVPLFGKRVVEGGTQSAMGFANNAFSVLFLVLGVLTVLLIPVMAFVMCAVVPGFLSKVDTSLSDTPQEFEVTLRGARAIYFESSEGSAVKFHDLSMIERGDPAVGKVLGELFGGDTQAVGKTVTIESVLDDALERSGEVKEGELAEEVKSRIFTAGTWNFQDGSLRIPLPEDHDYAILSGSVSGSGEFQVFRNDPGAFDLTVKFSKITFIYLLCMALVAHLSGVLTTLKKFAAPAFSPVLLNVVFLIGLLGVVQFTDAKGEVLAWCVAIAGVVQLGVLWAVCRRAGLPIALKKPVFDDGMKRLFILMGPGVIAAGIQQINLLISGVIASFQQGAISYLYYSDRVYQLPLGMIGIAFGMVLLPEITRLLKSGEEETASKTMVSGLELAMIVTVPAAIALMVIPVEIMSVLFERDNFTASDSLQTGRALGAFAIGLPGYVLIKVLQPGYFAREDTKTPMWMAGITVLVNIVVSLALFPFYGHVGLAFATSVAAWVNVFLLWFGLRNFVNLKRENWRRLIGMVIASSVMAVALWFARPILTPWMSEAFWQKVIAMSFLIGLGVVVYAFGVLALKVTSVRELKVAFRG
;
A
#
# COMPACT_ATOMS: atom_id res chain seq x y z
N MET A 1 10.41 -3.11 33.17
CA MET A 1 9.78 -2.27 32.16
C MET A 1 10.71 -1.99 30.98
N LEU A 2 11.92 -1.46 31.19
CA LEU A 2 12.89 -1.14 30.14
C LEU A 2 13.25 -2.35 29.25
N ARG A 3 13.56 -3.52 29.85
CA ARG A 3 13.84 -4.77 29.09
C ARG A 3 12.68 -5.19 28.16
N SER A 4 11.43 -5.09 28.60
CA SER A 4 10.27 -5.42 27.77
C SER A 4 10.12 -4.44 26.62
N LEU A 5 10.35 -3.15 26.84
CA LEU A 5 10.33 -2.12 25.81
C LEU A 5 11.41 -2.37 24.75
N MET A 6 12.64 -2.65 25.18
CA MET A 6 13.76 -2.98 24.28
C MET A 6 13.47 -4.24 23.45
N THR A 7 12.87 -5.27 24.06
CA THR A 7 12.48 -6.51 23.36
C THR A 7 11.44 -6.25 22.30
N ILE A 8 10.38 -5.49 22.61
CA ILE A 8 9.31 -5.14 21.66
C ILE A 8 9.88 -4.30 20.50
N SER A 9 10.66 -3.25 20.83
CA SER A 9 11.26 -2.37 19.81
C SER A 9 12.25 -3.12 18.92
N GLY A 10 13.07 -4.01 19.49
CA GLY A 10 14.03 -4.84 18.74
C GLY A 10 13.34 -5.77 17.75
N PHE A 11 12.32 -6.51 18.18
CA PHE A 11 11.56 -7.38 17.27
C PHE A 11 10.75 -6.59 16.24
N THR A 12 10.23 -5.42 16.60
CA THR A 12 9.55 -4.54 15.65
C THR A 12 10.50 -4.05 14.58
N LEU A 13 11.71 -3.61 14.94
CA LEU A 13 12.73 -3.19 13.98
C LEU A 13 13.16 -4.34 13.08
N MET A 14 13.43 -5.51 13.66
CA MET A 14 13.79 -6.73 12.91
C MET A 14 12.68 -7.09 11.90
N SER A 15 11.41 -7.07 12.32
CA SER A 15 10.28 -7.34 11.44
C SER A 15 10.18 -6.33 10.30
N ARG A 16 10.49 -5.06 10.52
CA ARG A 16 10.51 -4.03 9.47
C ARG A 16 11.62 -4.26 8.45
N ILE A 17 12.82 -4.57 8.92
CA ILE A 17 13.98 -4.86 8.04
C ILE A 17 13.68 -6.09 7.18
N LEU A 18 13.25 -7.19 7.79
CA LEU A 18 12.90 -8.41 7.07
C LEU A 18 11.70 -8.22 6.14
N GLY A 19 10.71 -7.42 6.55
CA GLY A 19 9.57 -7.06 5.72
C GLY A 19 9.97 -6.28 4.47
N PHE A 20 10.89 -5.34 4.61
CA PHE A 20 11.41 -4.57 3.49
C PHE A 20 12.25 -5.45 2.54
N ALA A 21 13.12 -6.31 3.09
CA ALA A 21 13.87 -7.30 2.30
C ALA A 21 12.95 -8.24 1.52
N ARG A 22 11.86 -8.72 2.16
CA ARG A 22 10.81 -9.50 1.50
C ARG A 22 10.19 -8.72 0.33
N ASP A 23 9.83 -7.45 0.53
CA ASP A 23 9.17 -6.65 -0.50
C ASP A 23 10.09 -6.38 -1.70
N ILE A 24 11.41 -6.22 -1.47
CA ILE A 24 12.43 -6.16 -2.54
C ILE A 24 12.47 -7.48 -3.34
N LEU A 25 12.43 -8.61 -2.66
CA LEU A 25 12.45 -9.92 -3.34
C LEU A 25 11.12 -10.19 -4.07
N ILE A 26 9.97 -9.78 -3.52
CA ILE A 26 8.69 -9.87 -4.24
C ILE A 26 8.75 -9.03 -5.52
N ALA A 27 9.25 -7.80 -5.47
CA ALA A 27 9.44 -6.97 -6.65
C ALA A 27 10.38 -7.64 -7.67
N ARG A 28 11.49 -8.21 -7.21
CA ARG A 28 12.43 -8.92 -8.06
C ARG A 28 11.79 -10.09 -8.82
N PHE A 29 10.98 -10.92 -8.16
CA PHE A 29 10.44 -12.15 -8.74
C PHE A 29 9.09 -11.97 -9.46
N LEU A 30 8.27 -11.02 -9.02
CA LEU A 30 6.96 -10.78 -9.58
C LEU A 30 6.88 -9.47 -10.39
N GLY A 31 7.71 -8.47 -10.11
CA GLY A 31 7.58 -7.14 -10.72
C GLY A 31 6.27 -6.45 -10.33
N ALA A 32 5.76 -5.59 -11.20
CA ALA A 32 4.41 -5.04 -11.13
C ALA A 32 3.50 -5.68 -12.19
N THR A 33 3.54 -7.00 -12.29
CA THR A 33 2.78 -7.79 -13.26
C THR A 33 1.38 -8.11 -12.76
N VAL A 34 0.58 -8.70 -13.64
CA VAL A 34 -0.76 -9.22 -13.32
C VAL A 34 -0.74 -10.19 -12.13
N VAL A 35 0.30 -11.04 -12.04
CA VAL A 35 0.47 -11.99 -10.92
C VAL A 35 0.71 -11.24 -9.60
N ALA A 36 1.46 -10.14 -9.63
CA ALA A 36 1.69 -9.29 -8.46
C ALA A 36 0.41 -8.57 -8.03
N ASP A 37 -0.33 -7.99 -8.97
CA ASP A 37 -1.62 -7.33 -8.70
C ASP A 37 -2.61 -8.32 -8.08
N ALA A 38 -2.76 -9.51 -8.66
CA ALA A 38 -3.62 -10.57 -8.16
C ALA A 38 -3.21 -11.01 -6.74
N PHE A 39 -1.90 -11.18 -6.49
CA PHE A 39 -1.39 -11.54 -5.17
C PHE A 39 -1.64 -10.45 -4.13
N PHE A 40 -1.33 -9.19 -4.43
CA PHE A 40 -1.55 -8.10 -3.48
C PHE A 40 -3.03 -7.85 -3.21
N ALA A 41 -3.89 -7.97 -4.22
CA ALA A 41 -5.34 -7.91 -4.05
C ALA A 41 -5.85 -9.03 -3.12
N ALA A 42 -5.43 -10.27 -3.38
CA ALA A 42 -5.79 -11.43 -2.58
C ALA A 42 -5.29 -11.34 -1.12
N PHE A 43 -4.04 -10.88 -0.92
CA PHE A 43 -3.45 -10.74 0.42
C PHE A 43 -4.04 -9.57 1.21
N ARG A 44 -4.52 -8.52 0.53
CA ARG A 44 -5.11 -7.34 1.19
C ARG A 44 -6.31 -7.72 2.05
N PHE A 45 -7.16 -8.61 1.57
CA PHE A 45 -8.40 -8.98 2.24
C PHE A 45 -8.17 -9.66 3.62
N PRO A 46 -7.43 -10.76 3.73
CA PRO A 46 -7.14 -11.35 5.04
C PRO A 46 -6.30 -10.43 5.94
N ASN A 47 -5.41 -9.60 5.37
CA ASN A 47 -4.62 -8.64 6.13
C ASN A 47 -5.47 -7.50 6.73
N MET A 48 -6.53 -7.10 6.05
CA MET A 48 -7.54 -6.17 6.57
C MET A 48 -8.18 -6.71 7.86
N PHE A 49 -8.64 -7.95 7.83
CA PHE A 49 -9.22 -8.60 9.00
C PHE A 49 -8.20 -8.77 10.14
N ARG A 50 -6.94 -9.11 9.81
CA ARG A 50 -5.85 -9.15 10.80
C ARG A 50 -5.70 -7.82 11.53
N ARG A 51 -5.77 -6.69 10.82
CA ARG A 51 -5.68 -5.35 11.42
C ARG A 51 -6.88 -5.03 12.29
N ILE A 52 -8.09 -5.35 11.84
CA ILE A 52 -9.34 -5.11 12.60
C ILE A 52 -9.34 -5.95 13.89
N PHE A 53 -9.09 -7.25 13.79
CA PHE A 53 -9.18 -8.16 14.92
C PHE A 53 -7.89 -8.20 15.75
N GLY A 54 -6.72 -8.25 15.12
CA GLY A 54 -5.45 -8.47 15.80
C GLY A 54 -4.84 -7.23 16.44
N GLU A 55 -4.93 -6.09 15.79
CA GLU A 55 -4.26 -4.85 16.21
C GLU A 55 -5.19 -3.87 16.96
N GLY A 56 -6.52 -4.04 16.87
CA GLY A 56 -7.47 -3.06 17.39
C GLY A 56 -8.55 -3.64 18.27
N ALA A 57 -9.65 -4.05 17.68
CA ALA A 57 -10.92 -4.29 18.35
C ALA A 57 -10.91 -5.46 19.36
N PHE A 58 -10.26 -6.57 19.01
CA PHE A 58 -10.26 -7.74 19.90
C PHE A 58 -9.43 -7.49 21.16
N ASN A 59 -8.19 -7.05 21.01
CA ASN A 59 -7.28 -6.86 22.14
C ASN A 59 -7.75 -5.73 23.07
N SER A 60 -8.36 -4.66 22.55
CA SER A 60 -8.92 -3.57 23.36
C SER A 60 -10.08 -4.02 24.26
N ALA A 61 -10.84 -5.03 23.85
CA ALA A 61 -11.94 -5.60 24.62
C ALA A 61 -11.49 -6.80 25.49
N PHE A 62 -10.69 -7.70 24.92
CA PHE A 62 -10.30 -8.94 25.59
C PHE A 62 -9.31 -8.72 26.74
N VAL A 63 -8.26 -7.90 26.55
CA VAL A 63 -7.19 -7.69 27.54
C VAL A 63 -7.73 -7.15 28.87
N PRO A 64 -8.60 -6.12 28.90
CA PRO A 64 -9.20 -5.65 30.15
C PRO A 64 -10.09 -6.69 30.84
N LEU A 65 -10.94 -7.41 30.07
CA LEU A 65 -11.84 -8.43 30.60
C LEU A 65 -11.06 -9.63 31.17
N PHE A 66 -10.04 -10.09 30.47
CA PHE A 66 -9.17 -11.16 30.92
C PHE A 66 -8.34 -10.73 32.13
N GLY A 67 -7.76 -9.51 32.08
CA GLY A 67 -6.98 -8.95 33.19
C GLY A 67 -7.80 -8.81 34.46
N LYS A 68 -9.05 -8.32 34.36
CA LYS A 68 -9.98 -8.26 35.52
C LYS A 68 -10.18 -9.62 36.15
N ARG A 69 -10.43 -10.68 35.34
CA ARG A 69 -10.62 -12.04 35.85
C ARG A 69 -9.35 -12.65 36.46
N VAL A 70 -8.17 -12.28 35.96
CA VAL A 70 -6.89 -12.67 36.55
C VAL A 70 -6.74 -12.10 37.96
N VAL A 71 -7.17 -10.85 38.16
CA VAL A 71 -7.09 -10.18 39.48
C VAL A 71 -8.13 -10.72 40.46
N GLU A 72 -9.37 -10.95 40.01
CA GLU A 72 -10.50 -11.36 40.86
C GLU A 72 -10.50 -12.86 41.20
N GLY A 73 -10.16 -13.72 40.23
CA GLY A 73 -10.28 -15.18 40.38
C GLY A 73 -9.00 -15.96 40.10
N GLY A 74 -7.87 -15.27 39.94
CA GLY A 74 -6.58 -15.88 39.62
C GLY A 74 -6.48 -16.36 38.16
N THR A 75 -5.26 -16.73 37.77
CA THR A 75 -4.95 -17.14 36.38
C THR A 75 -5.76 -18.35 35.95
N GLN A 76 -6.02 -19.29 36.83
CA GLN A 76 -6.72 -20.56 36.50
C GLN A 76 -8.19 -20.33 36.15
N SER A 77 -8.89 -19.46 36.87
CA SER A 77 -10.27 -19.06 36.57
C SER A 77 -10.34 -18.25 35.26
N ALA A 78 -9.42 -17.32 35.07
CA ALA A 78 -9.34 -16.52 33.83
C ALA A 78 -9.07 -17.39 32.59
N MET A 79 -8.31 -18.49 32.72
CA MET A 79 -8.05 -19.43 31.63
C MET A 79 -9.33 -20.14 31.14
N GLY A 80 -10.34 -20.33 31.99
CA GLY A 80 -11.65 -20.81 31.56
C GLY A 80 -12.28 -19.89 30.50
N PHE A 81 -12.28 -18.59 30.75
CA PHE A 81 -12.75 -17.58 29.80
C PHE A 81 -11.88 -17.51 28.54
N ALA A 82 -10.56 -17.57 28.68
CA ALA A 82 -9.66 -17.55 27.52
C ALA A 82 -9.88 -18.77 26.62
N ASN A 83 -10.05 -19.97 27.17
CA ASN A 83 -10.35 -21.18 26.40
C ASN A 83 -11.70 -21.11 25.70
N ASN A 84 -12.73 -20.55 26.37
CA ASN A 84 -14.03 -20.35 25.76
C ASN A 84 -13.96 -19.33 24.61
N ALA A 85 -13.29 -18.18 24.82
CA ALA A 85 -13.08 -17.19 23.78
C ALA A 85 -12.30 -17.75 22.57
N PHE A 86 -11.24 -18.56 22.83
CA PHE A 86 -10.49 -19.25 21.77
C PHE A 86 -11.39 -20.18 20.96
N SER A 87 -12.23 -20.97 21.63
CA SER A 87 -13.13 -21.94 20.99
C SER A 87 -14.24 -21.25 20.19
N VAL A 88 -14.82 -20.16 20.72
CA VAL A 88 -15.84 -19.37 20.01
C VAL A 88 -15.24 -18.71 18.77
N LEU A 89 -14.05 -18.09 18.88
CA LEU A 89 -13.35 -17.51 17.74
C LEU A 89 -13.01 -18.55 16.67
N PHE A 90 -12.49 -19.72 17.10
CA PHE A 90 -12.17 -20.82 16.20
C PHE A 90 -13.41 -21.30 15.44
N LEU A 91 -14.55 -21.49 16.15
CA LEU A 91 -15.80 -21.90 15.52
C LEU A 91 -16.34 -20.85 14.56
N VAL A 92 -16.50 -19.61 15.02
CA VAL A 92 -17.10 -18.53 14.22
C VAL A 92 -16.28 -18.24 12.97
N LEU A 93 -14.96 -18.06 13.12
CA LEU A 93 -14.09 -17.75 12.00
C LEU A 93 -13.77 -18.97 11.14
N GLY A 94 -13.77 -20.17 11.72
CA GLY A 94 -13.66 -21.42 10.99
C GLY A 94 -14.86 -21.64 10.06
N VAL A 95 -16.07 -21.50 10.60
CA VAL A 95 -17.32 -21.55 9.80
C VAL A 95 -17.31 -20.47 8.73
N LEU A 96 -16.96 -19.22 9.09
CA LEU A 96 -16.86 -18.13 8.13
C LEU A 96 -15.85 -18.45 7.00
N THR A 97 -14.68 -19.00 7.34
CA THR A 97 -13.66 -19.39 6.37
C THR A 97 -14.17 -20.47 5.42
N VAL A 98 -14.81 -21.51 5.96
CA VAL A 98 -15.37 -22.62 5.18
C VAL A 98 -16.50 -22.14 4.24
N LEU A 99 -17.34 -21.20 4.70
CA LEU A 99 -18.44 -20.65 3.90
C LEU A 99 -17.96 -19.68 2.82
N LEU A 100 -16.92 -18.86 3.09
CA LEU A 100 -16.46 -17.84 2.15
C LEU A 100 -15.54 -18.40 1.06
N ILE A 101 -14.76 -19.47 1.32
CA ILE A 101 -13.87 -20.05 0.30
C ILE A 101 -14.63 -20.49 -0.97
N PRO A 102 -15.76 -21.21 -0.91
CA PRO A 102 -16.52 -21.58 -2.11
C PRO A 102 -17.08 -20.38 -2.89
N VAL A 103 -17.50 -19.33 -2.19
CA VAL A 103 -18.08 -18.11 -2.78
C VAL A 103 -17.05 -17.01 -3.03
N MET A 104 -15.74 -17.33 -2.96
CA MET A 104 -14.67 -16.33 -3.05
C MET A 104 -14.70 -15.57 -4.37
N ALA A 105 -15.10 -16.18 -5.48
CA ALA A 105 -15.27 -15.49 -6.75
C ALA A 105 -16.27 -14.33 -6.62
N PHE A 106 -17.43 -14.56 -6.00
CA PHE A 106 -18.42 -13.51 -5.75
C PHE A 106 -17.88 -12.39 -4.86
N VAL A 107 -17.11 -12.74 -3.82
CA VAL A 107 -16.45 -11.73 -2.96
C VAL A 107 -15.46 -10.91 -3.76
N MET A 108 -14.66 -11.54 -4.61
CA MET A 108 -13.66 -10.85 -5.42
C MET A 108 -14.27 -9.97 -6.51
N CYS A 109 -15.47 -10.27 -7.03
CA CYS A 109 -16.21 -9.35 -7.89
C CYS A 109 -16.43 -7.97 -7.24
N ALA A 110 -16.63 -7.93 -5.92
CA ALA A 110 -16.79 -6.67 -5.19
C ALA A 110 -15.44 -6.00 -4.82
N VAL A 111 -14.36 -6.79 -4.68
CA VAL A 111 -13.04 -6.29 -4.24
C VAL A 111 -12.18 -5.83 -5.42
N VAL A 112 -12.27 -6.47 -6.56
CA VAL A 112 -11.50 -6.17 -7.78
C VAL A 112 -12.39 -6.18 -9.04
N PRO A 113 -13.46 -5.37 -9.08
CA PRO A 113 -14.38 -5.35 -10.22
C PRO A 113 -13.69 -4.93 -11.52
N GLY A 114 -12.62 -4.13 -11.43
CA GLY A 114 -11.86 -3.68 -12.59
C GLY A 114 -11.15 -4.81 -13.33
N PHE A 115 -10.85 -5.93 -12.68
CA PHE A 115 -10.27 -7.10 -13.35
C PHE A 115 -11.26 -7.83 -14.27
N LEU A 116 -12.55 -7.57 -14.09
CA LEU A 116 -13.63 -8.07 -14.97
C LEU A 116 -14.09 -7.03 -16.00
N SER A 117 -13.44 -5.85 -16.01
CA SER A 117 -13.87 -4.74 -16.87
C SER A 117 -13.53 -5.02 -18.33
N LYS A 118 -14.54 -5.13 -19.15
CA LYS A 118 -14.47 -5.34 -20.60
C LYS A 118 -15.47 -4.45 -21.32
N VAL A 119 -15.27 -4.27 -22.61
CA VAL A 119 -16.23 -3.66 -23.53
C VAL A 119 -16.76 -4.76 -24.45
N ASP A 120 -18.05 -5.00 -24.39
CA ASP A 120 -18.74 -5.95 -25.24
C ASP A 120 -19.27 -5.22 -26.49
N THR A 121 -19.01 -5.76 -27.67
CA THR A 121 -19.54 -5.26 -28.95
C THR A 121 -20.21 -6.39 -29.68
N SER A 122 -21.50 -6.25 -29.96
CA SER A 122 -22.22 -7.21 -30.83
C SER A 122 -21.77 -7.00 -32.27
N LEU A 123 -21.26 -8.05 -32.89
CA LEU A 123 -20.84 -8.01 -34.27
C LEU A 123 -22.05 -8.03 -35.22
N SER A 124 -21.97 -7.24 -36.28
CA SER A 124 -22.94 -7.21 -37.37
C SER A 124 -22.21 -7.03 -38.71
N ASP A 125 -22.90 -7.23 -39.82
CA ASP A 125 -22.33 -7.02 -41.16
C ASP A 125 -21.94 -5.54 -41.41
N THR A 126 -22.52 -4.61 -40.63
CA THR A 126 -22.11 -3.19 -40.65
C THR A 126 -21.06 -2.94 -39.60
N PRO A 127 -20.02 -2.12 -39.92
CA PRO A 127 -18.99 -1.77 -38.93
C PRO A 127 -19.58 -1.16 -37.65
N GLN A 128 -19.20 -1.71 -36.51
CA GLN A 128 -19.56 -1.22 -35.17
C GLN A 128 -18.34 -0.57 -34.56
N GLU A 129 -18.48 0.67 -34.08
CA GLU A 129 -17.42 1.40 -33.43
C GLU A 129 -17.27 0.94 -31.98
N PHE A 130 -16.03 0.86 -31.48
CA PHE A 130 -15.72 0.64 -30.07
C PHE A 130 -14.61 1.58 -29.62
N GLU A 131 -14.64 1.92 -28.35
CA GLU A 131 -13.61 2.70 -27.67
C GLU A 131 -13.32 2.11 -26.30
N VAL A 132 -12.03 1.86 -26.02
CA VAL A 132 -11.58 1.30 -24.75
C VAL A 132 -10.47 2.14 -24.18
N THR A 133 -10.63 2.59 -22.95
CA THR A 133 -9.56 3.27 -22.22
C THR A 133 -8.52 2.26 -21.76
N LEU A 134 -7.31 2.34 -22.31
CA LEU A 134 -6.15 1.55 -21.92
C LEU A 134 -5.30 2.40 -20.96
N ARG A 135 -5.09 1.95 -19.73
CA ARG A 135 -4.19 2.64 -18.80
C ARG A 135 -3.21 1.66 -18.20
N GLY A 136 -1.93 1.89 -18.47
CA GLY A 136 -0.86 1.01 -17.98
C GLY A 136 -1.00 -0.41 -18.52
N ALA A 137 -1.77 -0.60 -19.59
CA ALA A 137 -1.93 -1.90 -20.24
C ALA A 137 -0.60 -2.30 -20.87
N ARG A 138 -0.15 -3.52 -20.58
CA ARG A 138 1.04 -4.14 -21.21
C ARG A 138 0.67 -5.00 -22.39
N ALA A 139 -0.60 -5.25 -22.60
CA ALA A 139 -1.16 -5.94 -23.76
C ALA A 139 -2.63 -5.59 -23.90
N ILE A 140 -3.13 -5.71 -25.12
CA ILE A 140 -4.55 -5.67 -25.43
C ILE A 140 -5.03 -7.11 -25.55
N TYR A 141 -6.18 -7.41 -24.96
CA TYR A 141 -6.80 -8.72 -25.02
C TYR A 141 -8.15 -8.61 -25.72
N PHE A 142 -8.29 -9.36 -26.79
CA PHE A 142 -9.52 -9.50 -27.55
C PHE A 142 -10.04 -10.92 -27.38
N GLU A 143 -11.34 -11.07 -27.20
CA GLU A 143 -12.02 -12.36 -27.25
C GLU A 143 -13.21 -12.28 -28.20
N SER A 144 -13.47 -13.36 -28.92
CA SER A 144 -14.66 -13.54 -29.71
C SER A 144 -15.28 -14.91 -29.48
N SER A 145 -16.57 -15.05 -29.74
CA SER A 145 -17.25 -16.36 -29.66
C SER A 145 -16.63 -17.36 -30.63
N GLU A 146 -16.55 -18.64 -30.26
CA GLU A 146 -15.99 -19.71 -31.08
C GLU A 146 -16.64 -19.72 -32.50
N GLY A 147 -15.80 -19.77 -33.54
CA GLY A 147 -16.24 -19.76 -34.91
C GLY A 147 -16.61 -18.39 -35.47
N SER A 148 -16.42 -17.32 -34.74
CA SER A 148 -16.65 -15.96 -35.22
C SER A 148 -15.51 -15.50 -36.12
N ALA A 149 -15.86 -14.85 -37.23
CA ALA A 149 -14.92 -14.11 -38.07
C ALA A 149 -15.05 -12.62 -37.72
N VAL A 150 -13.97 -12.04 -37.15
CA VAL A 150 -13.94 -10.61 -36.82
C VAL A 150 -13.10 -9.88 -37.86
N LYS A 151 -13.67 -8.86 -38.48
CA LYS A 151 -13.00 -8.00 -39.45
C LYS A 151 -12.81 -6.62 -38.85
N PHE A 152 -11.55 -6.18 -38.70
CA PHE A 152 -11.21 -4.82 -38.30
C PHE A 152 -11.17 -3.92 -39.55
N HIS A 153 -11.83 -2.79 -39.49
CA HIS A 153 -11.86 -1.79 -40.58
C HIS A 153 -10.93 -0.63 -40.27
N ASP A 154 -10.90 -0.25 -39.00
CA ASP A 154 -10.04 0.81 -38.49
C ASP A 154 -9.68 0.49 -37.06
N LEU A 155 -8.41 0.61 -36.72
CA LEU A 155 -7.91 0.37 -35.37
C LEU A 155 -6.78 1.37 -35.08
N SER A 156 -7.03 2.26 -34.15
CA SER A 156 -6.11 3.32 -33.77
C SER A 156 -5.93 3.40 -32.27
N MET A 157 -4.75 3.81 -31.83
CA MET A 157 -4.46 4.08 -30.44
C MET A 157 -3.98 5.52 -30.26
N ILE A 158 -4.41 6.14 -29.18
CA ILE A 158 -3.93 7.45 -28.77
C ILE A 158 -2.87 7.25 -27.70
N GLU A 159 -1.63 7.60 -28.05
CA GLU A 159 -0.52 7.61 -27.10
C GLU A 159 -0.62 8.83 -26.18
N ARG A 160 -0.50 8.61 -24.88
CA ARG A 160 -0.46 9.69 -23.89
C ARG A 160 0.97 10.20 -23.78
N GLY A 161 1.21 11.46 -24.10
CA GLY A 161 2.51 12.11 -23.85
C GLY A 161 2.85 12.06 -22.36
N ASP A 162 4.12 11.79 -22.03
CA ASP A 162 4.61 11.64 -20.66
C ASP A 162 4.42 12.92 -19.83
N PRO A 163 3.49 12.98 -18.86
CA PRO A 163 3.42 14.11 -17.96
C PRO A 163 4.49 13.94 -16.88
N ALA A 164 5.66 14.53 -17.07
CA ALA A 164 6.60 14.73 -15.97
C ALA A 164 5.86 15.36 -14.78
N VAL A 165 6.24 15.00 -13.54
CA VAL A 165 5.62 15.52 -12.29
C VAL A 165 5.52 17.06 -12.30
N GLY A 166 6.45 17.77 -12.96
CA GLY A 166 6.40 19.22 -13.18
C GLY A 166 5.26 19.70 -14.11
N LYS A 167 4.82 18.88 -15.07
CA LYS A 167 3.64 19.19 -15.89
C LYS A 167 2.34 18.96 -15.11
N VAL A 168 2.28 17.96 -14.24
CA VAL A 168 1.12 17.71 -13.37
C VAL A 168 0.89 18.90 -12.43
N LEU A 169 1.93 19.49 -11.89
CA LEU A 169 1.83 20.73 -11.10
C LEU A 169 1.47 21.94 -11.97
N GLY A 170 1.98 22.05 -13.19
CA GLY A 170 1.62 23.10 -14.15
C GLY A 170 0.17 22.98 -14.61
N GLU A 171 -0.35 21.78 -14.82
CA GLU A 171 -1.75 21.52 -15.17
C GLU A 171 -2.71 21.78 -14.00
N LEU A 172 -2.31 21.50 -12.77
CA LEU A 172 -3.08 21.82 -11.56
C LEU A 172 -3.18 23.33 -11.30
N PHE A 173 -2.23 24.12 -11.81
CA PHE A 173 -2.15 25.58 -11.63
C PHE A 173 -2.43 26.39 -12.90
N GLY A 174 -2.98 25.79 -13.97
CA GLY A 174 -3.52 26.53 -15.11
C GLY A 174 -2.61 26.61 -16.35
N GLY A 175 -1.76 25.64 -16.59
CA GLY A 175 -1.04 25.47 -17.86
C GLY A 175 -1.90 24.73 -18.89
N ASP A 176 -1.79 25.12 -20.15
CA ASP A 176 -2.58 24.65 -21.30
C ASP A 176 -2.54 23.12 -21.45
N THR A 177 -3.66 22.42 -21.18
CA THR A 177 -3.82 20.96 -21.22
C THR A 177 -4.26 20.50 -22.62
N GLN A 178 -3.51 20.78 -23.64
CA GLN A 178 -3.63 19.98 -24.85
C GLN A 178 -2.83 18.69 -24.67
N ALA A 179 -3.53 17.62 -24.32
CA ALA A 179 -3.01 16.27 -24.49
C ALA A 179 -2.75 16.07 -26.00
N VAL A 180 -1.54 16.36 -26.42
CA VAL A 180 -1.08 16.03 -27.78
C VAL A 180 -0.90 14.52 -27.80
N GLY A 181 -2.01 13.79 -27.98
CA GLY A 181 -2.00 12.39 -28.29
C GLY A 181 -1.54 12.20 -29.73
N LYS A 182 -0.44 11.50 -29.94
CA LYS A 182 -0.05 11.02 -31.27
C LYS A 182 -0.94 9.81 -31.57
N THR A 183 -1.76 9.91 -32.61
CA THR A 183 -2.51 8.76 -33.11
C THR A 183 -1.53 7.81 -33.78
N VAL A 184 -1.49 6.56 -33.31
CA VAL A 184 -0.59 5.51 -33.79
C VAL A 184 -1.47 4.40 -34.37
N THR A 185 -1.15 3.91 -35.56
CA THR A 185 -1.85 2.77 -36.15
C THR A 185 -1.37 1.47 -35.50
N ILE A 186 -2.25 0.47 -35.40
CA ILE A 186 -1.88 -0.81 -34.76
C ILE A 186 -0.77 -1.53 -35.52
N GLU A 187 -0.64 -1.30 -36.82
CA GLU A 187 0.43 -1.85 -37.65
C GLU A 187 1.80 -1.38 -37.16
N SER A 188 1.96 -0.08 -36.85
CA SER A 188 3.22 0.46 -36.32
C SER A 188 3.53 -0.03 -34.90
N VAL A 189 2.51 -0.32 -34.09
CA VAL A 189 2.68 -0.87 -32.73
C VAL A 189 3.08 -2.34 -32.76
N LEU A 190 2.50 -3.11 -33.69
CA LEU A 190 2.88 -4.51 -33.90
C LEU A 190 4.31 -4.63 -34.43
N ASP A 191 4.72 -3.76 -35.34
CA ASP A 191 6.09 -3.74 -35.86
C ASP A 191 7.09 -3.46 -34.73
N ASP A 192 6.81 -2.46 -33.89
CA ASP A 192 7.68 -2.08 -32.76
C ASP A 192 7.70 -3.16 -31.64
N ALA A 193 6.57 -3.81 -31.37
CA ALA A 193 6.48 -4.89 -30.39
C ALA A 193 7.19 -6.19 -30.86
N LEU A 194 7.14 -6.50 -32.13
CA LEU A 194 7.79 -7.66 -32.72
C LEU A 194 9.31 -7.47 -32.81
N GLU A 195 9.79 -6.26 -33.16
CA GLU A 195 11.23 -5.94 -33.15
C GLU A 195 11.87 -6.06 -31.75
N ARG A 196 11.14 -5.70 -30.70
CA ARG A 196 11.66 -5.67 -29.31
C ARG A 196 11.56 -7.01 -28.57
N SER A 197 10.65 -7.90 -28.97
CA SER A 197 10.46 -9.19 -28.28
C SER A 197 11.63 -10.17 -28.47
N GLY A 198 12.53 -9.92 -29.40
CA GLY A 198 13.70 -10.78 -29.67
C GLY A 198 13.35 -12.17 -30.19
N GLU A 199 12.07 -12.50 -30.33
CA GLU A 199 11.57 -13.77 -30.86
C GLU A 199 11.56 -13.81 -32.39
N VAL A 200 11.78 -12.66 -33.03
CA VAL A 200 11.77 -12.53 -34.48
C VAL A 200 13.18 -12.18 -34.97
N LYS A 201 13.86 -13.13 -35.57
CA LYS A 201 14.98 -12.83 -36.44
C LYS A 201 14.45 -12.15 -37.70
N GLU A 202 15.00 -10.95 -37.95
CA GLU A 202 14.77 -10.09 -39.11
C GLU A 202 13.97 -10.69 -40.30
N GLY A 203 12.85 -10.08 -40.61
CA GLY A 203 12.21 -10.08 -41.91
C GLY A 203 11.21 -11.20 -42.20
N GLU A 204 11.54 -12.47 -42.06
CA GLU A 204 10.70 -13.58 -42.53
C GLU A 204 9.59 -14.01 -41.56
N LEU A 205 9.85 -14.00 -40.24
CA LEU A 205 8.86 -14.42 -39.25
C LEU A 205 7.80 -13.35 -38.96
N ALA A 206 8.16 -12.08 -39.12
CA ALA A 206 7.21 -10.96 -38.99
C ALA A 206 6.15 -11.00 -40.08
N GLU A 207 6.53 -11.31 -41.31
CA GLU A 207 5.62 -11.48 -42.46
C GLU A 207 4.74 -12.73 -42.29
N GLU A 208 5.25 -13.84 -41.77
CA GLU A 208 4.48 -15.06 -41.53
C GLU A 208 3.47 -14.88 -40.39
N VAL A 209 3.85 -14.20 -39.28
CA VAL A 209 2.94 -13.85 -38.19
C VAL A 209 1.93 -12.81 -38.66
N LYS A 210 2.35 -11.78 -39.41
CA LYS A 210 1.45 -10.83 -40.05
C LYS A 210 0.46 -11.53 -41.03
N SER A 211 0.93 -12.48 -41.83
CA SER A 211 0.07 -13.21 -42.79
C SER A 211 -0.91 -14.16 -42.10
N ARG A 212 -0.56 -14.75 -40.96
CA ARG A 212 -1.48 -15.56 -40.14
C ARG A 212 -2.50 -14.72 -39.40
N ILE A 213 -2.13 -13.53 -38.92
CA ILE A 213 -3.01 -12.60 -38.19
C ILE A 213 -3.80 -11.71 -39.17
N PHE A 214 -3.24 -11.37 -40.32
CA PHE A 214 -3.74 -10.41 -41.30
C PHE A 214 -3.86 -11.00 -42.70
N THR A 215 -4.83 -11.86 -42.94
CA THR A 215 -5.15 -12.30 -44.30
C THR A 215 -6.31 -11.47 -44.82
N ALA A 216 -6.03 -10.56 -45.76
CA ALA A 216 -7.03 -9.74 -46.47
C ALA A 216 -7.98 -8.92 -45.59
N GLY A 217 -7.47 -8.33 -44.50
CA GLY A 217 -8.26 -7.50 -43.58
C GLY A 217 -9.21 -8.25 -42.66
N THR A 218 -9.05 -9.56 -42.54
CA THR A 218 -9.88 -10.41 -41.66
C THR A 218 -8.98 -11.09 -40.63
N TRP A 219 -9.27 -10.89 -39.36
CA TRP A 219 -8.60 -11.58 -38.27
C TRP A 219 -9.32 -12.89 -37.99
N ASN A 220 -8.65 -14.02 -38.15
CA ASN A 220 -9.19 -15.31 -37.75
C ASN A 220 -8.70 -15.63 -36.32
N PHE A 221 -9.61 -15.60 -35.38
CA PHE A 221 -9.35 -16.08 -34.01
C PHE A 221 -9.44 -17.62 -34.00
N GLN A 222 -8.30 -18.30 -34.05
CA GLN A 222 -8.27 -19.76 -34.01
C GLN A 222 -8.74 -20.34 -32.69
N ASP A 223 -8.49 -19.62 -31.56
CA ASP A 223 -8.81 -20.05 -30.20
C ASP A 223 -9.77 -19.08 -29.48
N GLY A 224 -10.48 -18.22 -30.20
CA GLY A 224 -11.39 -17.25 -29.61
C GLY A 224 -10.73 -16.07 -28.87
N SER A 225 -9.40 -16.03 -28.75
CA SER A 225 -8.67 -14.96 -28.06
C SER A 225 -7.43 -14.48 -28.85
N LEU A 226 -7.16 -13.19 -28.76
CA LEU A 226 -5.95 -12.57 -29.33
C LEU A 226 -5.33 -11.64 -28.29
N ARG A 227 -4.02 -11.81 -28.03
CA ARG A 227 -3.23 -10.93 -27.20
C ARG A 227 -2.24 -10.16 -28.04
N ILE A 228 -2.28 -8.82 -27.96
CA ILE A 228 -1.31 -7.93 -28.60
C ILE A 228 -0.46 -7.30 -27.50
N PRO A 229 0.84 -7.64 -27.40
CA PRO A 229 1.74 -7.00 -26.44
C PRO A 229 1.93 -5.52 -26.81
N LEU A 230 2.01 -4.66 -25.81
CA LEU A 230 2.30 -3.23 -25.97
C LEU A 230 3.73 -2.93 -25.53
N PRO A 231 4.43 -2.02 -26.23
CA PRO A 231 5.76 -1.55 -25.81
C PRO A 231 5.74 -0.98 -24.40
N GLU A 232 6.74 -1.33 -23.58
CA GLU A 232 6.79 -0.94 -22.15
C GLU A 232 7.08 0.54 -21.93
N ASP A 233 7.65 1.23 -22.91
CA ASP A 233 8.02 2.64 -22.88
C ASP A 233 6.92 3.59 -23.35
N HIS A 234 5.78 3.06 -23.82
CA HIS A 234 4.64 3.82 -24.28
C HIS A 234 3.44 3.68 -23.32
N ASP A 235 2.73 4.77 -23.07
CA ASP A 235 1.50 4.81 -22.28
C ASP A 235 0.32 5.15 -23.21
N TYR A 236 -0.40 4.13 -23.66
CA TYR A 236 -1.58 4.31 -24.50
C TYR A 236 -2.82 4.61 -23.66
N ALA A 237 -3.53 5.69 -24.03
CA ALA A 237 -4.68 6.16 -23.28
C ALA A 237 -5.99 5.54 -23.76
N ILE A 238 -6.17 5.44 -25.08
CA ILE A 238 -7.44 5.02 -25.71
C ILE A 238 -7.10 4.14 -26.89
N LEU A 239 -7.81 3.01 -26.99
CA LEU A 239 -7.93 2.18 -28.18
C LEU A 239 -9.30 2.43 -28.78
N SER A 240 -9.36 2.82 -30.03
CA SER A 240 -10.59 2.98 -30.79
C SER A 240 -10.50 2.24 -32.11
N GLY A 241 -11.62 1.77 -32.58
CA GLY A 241 -11.71 1.07 -33.87
C GLY A 241 -13.12 0.74 -34.28
N SER A 242 -13.25 0.18 -35.48
CA SER A 242 -14.50 -0.35 -35.97
C SER A 242 -14.34 -1.80 -36.39
N VAL A 243 -15.29 -2.64 -35.98
CA VAL A 243 -15.32 -4.08 -36.24
C VAL A 243 -16.62 -4.50 -36.85
N SER A 244 -16.57 -5.47 -37.76
CA SER A 244 -17.76 -6.15 -38.28
C SER A 244 -17.57 -7.66 -38.28
N GLY A 245 -18.64 -8.41 -38.40
CA GLY A 245 -18.61 -9.87 -38.43
C GLY A 245 -19.85 -10.50 -37.81
N SER A 246 -19.71 -11.72 -37.33
CA SER A 246 -20.80 -12.45 -36.69
C SER A 246 -20.40 -12.90 -35.30
N GLY A 247 -21.29 -12.77 -34.32
CA GLY A 247 -21.08 -13.19 -32.93
C GLY A 247 -20.82 -12.04 -31.96
N GLU A 248 -20.14 -12.32 -30.86
CA GLU A 248 -19.77 -11.34 -29.85
C GLU A 248 -18.26 -11.08 -29.87
N PHE A 249 -17.88 -9.82 -29.72
CA PHE A 249 -16.51 -9.37 -29.63
C PHE A 249 -16.29 -8.60 -28.32
N GLN A 250 -15.22 -8.91 -27.63
CA GLN A 250 -14.92 -8.36 -26.32
C GLN A 250 -13.50 -7.82 -26.30
N VAL A 251 -13.33 -6.64 -25.72
CA VAL A 251 -12.03 -6.03 -25.46
C VAL A 251 -11.86 -5.86 -23.97
N PHE A 252 -10.84 -6.46 -23.39
CA PHE A 252 -10.55 -6.38 -21.96
C PHE A 252 -9.63 -5.21 -21.64
N ARG A 253 -9.93 -4.48 -20.57
CA ARG A 253 -9.09 -3.40 -20.04
C ARG A 253 -7.89 -3.93 -19.25
N ASN A 254 -7.99 -5.14 -18.74
CA ASN A 254 -6.96 -5.84 -17.96
C ASN A 254 -6.78 -7.25 -18.52
N ASP A 255 -5.71 -7.93 -18.08
CA ASP A 255 -5.52 -9.35 -18.36
C ASP A 255 -6.72 -10.16 -17.82
N PRO A 256 -7.44 -10.90 -18.66
CA PRO A 256 -8.60 -11.69 -18.25
C PRO A 256 -8.24 -12.75 -17.17
N GLY A 257 -6.99 -13.23 -17.14
CA GLY A 257 -6.50 -14.15 -16.11
C GLY A 257 -6.31 -13.51 -14.73
N ALA A 258 -6.29 -12.18 -14.60
CA ALA A 258 -6.08 -11.48 -13.34
C ALA A 258 -7.12 -11.83 -12.28
N PHE A 259 -8.38 -11.92 -12.67
CA PHE A 259 -9.47 -12.23 -11.77
C PHE A 259 -9.36 -13.66 -11.23
N ASP A 260 -9.15 -14.64 -12.10
CA ASP A 260 -9.05 -16.06 -11.71
C ASP A 260 -7.84 -16.32 -10.80
N LEU A 261 -6.70 -15.69 -11.10
CA LEU A 261 -5.53 -15.71 -10.23
C LEU A 261 -5.85 -15.10 -8.85
N THR A 262 -6.56 -13.97 -8.82
CA THR A 262 -6.97 -13.33 -7.56
C THR A 262 -7.88 -14.23 -6.74
N VAL A 263 -8.87 -14.86 -7.36
CA VAL A 263 -9.77 -15.83 -6.71
C VAL A 263 -8.98 -17.03 -6.18
N LYS A 264 -8.08 -17.60 -6.99
CA LYS A 264 -7.23 -18.73 -6.60
C LYS A 264 -6.36 -18.37 -5.39
N PHE A 265 -5.65 -17.26 -5.44
CA PHE A 265 -4.78 -16.80 -4.35
C PHE A 265 -5.59 -16.44 -3.10
N SER A 266 -6.77 -15.83 -3.26
CA SER A 266 -7.64 -15.48 -2.14
C SER A 266 -8.13 -16.72 -1.40
N LYS A 267 -8.52 -17.80 -2.09
CA LYS A 267 -8.91 -19.07 -1.46
C LYS A 267 -7.81 -19.62 -0.57
N ILE A 268 -6.55 -19.53 -1.01
CA ILE A 268 -5.38 -20.02 -0.25
C ILE A 268 -5.09 -19.08 0.93
N THR A 269 -5.00 -17.78 0.67
CA THR A 269 -4.62 -16.80 1.69
C THR A 269 -5.69 -16.60 2.76
N PHE A 270 -6.95 -16.93 2.49
CA PHE A 270 -8.06 -16.71 3.43
C PHE A 270 -7.95 -17.54 4.71
N ILE A 271 -7.25 -18.69 4.66
CA ILE A 271 -6.92 -19.50 5.84
C ILE A 271 -6.14 -18.68 6.89
N TYR A 272 -5.34 -17.72 6.43
CA TYR A 272 -4.58 -16.82 7.29
C TYR A 272 -5.47 -16.00 8.24
N LEU A 273 -6.71 -15.69 7.85
CA LEU A 273 -7.66 -14.96 8.69
C LEU A 273 -7.92 -15.68 10.02
N LEU A 274 -8.27 -16.98 9.94
CA LEU A 274 -8.52 -17.80 11.13
C LEU A 274 -7.28 -17.85 12.02
N CYS A 275 -6.12 -18.15 11.43
CA CYS A 275 -4.87 -18.24 12.17
C CYS A 275 -4.54 -16.93 12.89
N MET A 276 -4.69 -15.78 12.21
CA MET A 276 -4.33 -14.49 12.79
C MET A 276 -5.27 -14.01 13.89
N ALA A 277 -6.55 -14.31 13.82
CA ALA A 277 -7.46 -14.02 14.92
C ALA A 277 -7.12 -14.83 16.18
N LEU A 278 -6.74 -16.09 16.01
CA LEU A 278 -6.28 -16.93 17.12
C LEU A 278 -4.90 -16.49 17.66
N VAL A 279 -3.99 -16.07 16.77
CA VAL A 279 -2.70 -15.45 17.15
C VAL A 279 -2.93 -14.18 17.97
N ALA A 280 -3.89 -13.34 17.57
CA ALA A 280 -4.24 -12.13 18.33
C ALA A 280 -4.77 -12.46 19.72
N HIS A 281 -5.61 -13.50 19.83
CA HIS A 281 -6.12 -13.99 21.12
C HIS A 281 -4.98 -14.48 22.04
N LEU A 282 -4.10 -15.36 21.54
CA LEU A 282 -2.95 -15.87 22.29
C LEU A 282 -2.00 -14.73 22.70
N SER A 283 -1.81 -13.75 21.80
CA SER A 283 -1.03 -12.54 22.09
C SER A 283 -1.66 -11.72 23.23
N GLY A 284 -2.99 -11.57 23.25
CA GLY A 284 -3.74 -10.91 24.31
C GLY A 284 -3.55 -11.59 25.66
N VAL A 285 -3.61 -12.92 25.72
CA VAL A 285 -3.35 -13.71 26.93
C VAL A 285 -1.91 -13.49 27.42
N LEU A 286 -0.91 -13.62 26.54
CA LEU A 286 0.50 -13.47 26.88
C LEU A 286 0.85 -12.05 27.34
N THR A 287 0.34 -11.02 26.65
CA THR A 287 0.61 -9.63 26.99
C THR A 287 0.00 -9.22 28.32
N THR A 288 -1.22 -9.68 28.63
CA THR A 288 -1.86 -9.45 29.93
C THR A 288 -1.02 -10.04 31.07
N LEU A 289 -0.37 -11.17 30.83
CA LEU A 289 0.54 -11.81 31.79
C LEU A 289 2.00 -11.34 31.68
N LYS A 290 2.22 -10.17 31.06
CA LYS A 290 3.53 -9.50 30.89
C LYS A 290 4.57 -10.31 30.12
N LYS A 291 4.15 -11.26 29.25
CA LYS A 291 5.02 -12.06 28.38
C LYS A 291 5.00 -11.49 26.96
N PHE A 292 5.75 -10.42 26.72
CA PHE A 292 5.69 -9.62 25.48
C PHE A 292 6.54 -10.18 24.32
N ALA A 293 7.54 -11.02 24.60
CA ALA A 293 8.53 -11.44 23.59
C ALA A 293 7.91 -12.21 22.43
N ALA A 294 7.08 -13.22 22.69
CA ALA A 294 6.49 -14.06 21.64
C ALA A 294 5.46 -13.30 20.77
N PRO A 295 4.53 -12.50 21.34
CA PRO A 295 3.69 -11.61 20.55
C PRO A 295 4.48 -10.66 19.65
N ALA A 296 5.55 -10.04 20.16
CA ALA A 296 6.39 -9.12 19.40
C ALA A 296 7.21 -9.82 18.30
N PHE A 297 7.56 -11.09 18.49
CA PHE A 297 8.28 -11.91 17.50
C PHE A 297 7.37 -12.46 16.40
N SER A 298 6.05 -12.58 16.63
CA SER A 298 5.11 -13.16 15.66
C SER A 298 5.20 -12.55 14.25
N PRO A 299 5.24 -11.21 14.05
CA PRO A 299 5.37 -10.64 12.70
C PRO A 299 6.70 -10.98 12.01
N VAL A 300 7.76 -11.31 12.76
CA VAL A 300 9.05 -11.75 12.20
C VAL A 300 8.89 -13.09 11.51
N LEU A 301 8.12 -14.01 12.09
CA LEU A 301 7.85 -15.33 11.51
C LEU A 301 7.21 -15.24 10.13
N LEU A 302 6.27 -14.33 9.92
CA LEU A 302 5.68 -14.09 8.61
C LEU A 302 6.77 -13.79 7.57
N ASN A 303 7.64 -12.83 7.87
CA ASN A 303 8.70 -12.43 6.95
C ASN A 303 9.73 -13.55 6.71
N VAL A 304 10.05 -14.34 7.73
CA VAL A 304 10.96 -15.50 7.60
C VAL A 304 10.36 -16.55 6.66
N VAL A 305 9.08 -16.89 6.82
CA VAL A 305 8.41 -17.87 5.92
C VAL A 305 8.41 -17.35 4.47
N PHE A 306 8.12 -16.07 4.26
CA PHE A 306 8.22 -15.48 2.91
C PHE A 306 9.63 -15.54 2.35
N LEU A 307 10.65 -15.21 3.14
CA LEU A 307 12.05 -15.26 2.68
C LEU A 307 12.47 -16.68 2.31
N ILE A 308 12.05 -17.69 3.08
CA ILE A 308 12.27 -19.09 2.74
C ILE A 308 11.58 -19.46 1.43
N GLY A 309 10.31 -19.06 1.24
CA GLY A 309 9.58 -19.31 0.00
C GLY A 309 10.21 -18.61 -1.21
N LEU A 310 10.56 -17.33 -1.07
CA LEU A 310 11.16 -16.54 -2.15
C LEU A 310 12.55 -17.03 -2.55
N LEU A 311 13.40 -17.37 -1.60
CA LEU A 311 14.78 -17.79 -1.87
C LEU A 311 14.91 -19.29 -2.14
N GLY A 312 13.99 -20.12 -1.60
CA GLY A 312 14.08 -21.57 -1.66
C GLY A 312 13.15 -22.22 -2.68
N VAL A 313 12.00 -21.63 -3.01
CA VAL A 313 10.97 -22.28 -3.83
C VAL A 313 10.66 -21.52 -5.11
N VAL A 314 10.48 -20.20 -5.04
CA VAL A 314 10.07 -19.35 -6.18
C VAL A 314 11.01 -19.45 -7.38
N GLN A 315 12.29 -19.72 -7.14
CA GLN A 315 13.30 -19.84 -8.19
C GLN A 315 13.14 -21.10 -9.06
N PHE A 316 12.40 -22.11 -8.56
CA PHE A 316 12.27 -23.42 -9.20
C PHE A 316 10.86 -23.67 -9.77
N THR A 317 10.02 -22.64 -9.84
CA THR A 317 8.64 -22.77 -10.34
C THR A 317 8.18 -21.53 -11.08
N ASP A 318 7.33 -21.73 -12.08
CA ASP A 318 6.64 -20.65 -12.78
C ASP A 318 5.40 -20.16 -12.00
N ALA A 319 4.88 -20.96 -11.07
CA ALA A 319 3.74 -20.61 -10.24
C ALA A 319 4.11 -19.68 -9.05
N LYS A 320 4.92 -18.65 -9.31
CA LYS A 320 5.51 -17.75 -8.30
C LYS A 320 4.47 -17.12 -7.37
N GLY A 321 3.35 -16.64 -7.91
CA GLY A 321 2.26 -16.03 -7.14
C GLY A 321 1.57 -17.03 -6.21
N GLU A 322 1.40 -18.28 -6.64
CA GLU A 322 0.81 -19.34 -5.83
C GLU A 322 1.69 -19.73 -4.64
N VAL A 323 3.02 -19.81 -4.86
CA VAL A 323 3.98 -20.02 -3.77
C VAL A 323 3.85 -18.93 -2.71
N LEU A 324 3.71 -17.66 -3.11
CA LEU A 324 3.53 -16.57 -2.15
C LEU A 324 2.20 -16.67 -1.41
N ALA A 325 1.12 -17.07 -2.08
CA ALA A 325 -0.17 -17.31 -1.43
C ALA A 325 -0.07 -18.42 -0.37
N TRP A 326 0.63 -19.51 -0.66
CA TRP A 326 0.92 -20.57 0.30
C TRP A 326 1.83 -20.09 1.44
N CYS A 327 2.82 -19.23 1.17
CA CYS A 327 3.63 -18.62 2.23
C CYS A 327 2.78 -17.85 3.23
N VAL A 328 1.73 -17.15 2.80
CA VAL A 328 0.78 -16.47 3.70
C VAL A 328 0.08 -17.48 4.60
N ALA A 329 -0.50 -18.53 4.03
CA ALA A 329 -1.23 -19.55 4.78
C ALA A 329 -0.32 -20.27 5.78
N ILE A 330 0.86 -20.73 5.33
CA ILE A 330 1.86 -21.42 6.16
C ILE A 330 2.34 -20.51 7.29
N ALA A 331 2.61 -19.24 7.01
CA ALA A 331 3.03 -18.27 8.01
C ALA A 331 1.97 -18.12 9.13
N GLY A 332 0.69 -18.11 8.78
CA GLY A 332 -0.40 -18.09 9.77
C GLY A 332 -0.37 -19.30 10.68
N VAL A 333 -0.21 -20.50 10.13
CA VAL A 333 -0.11 -21.76 10.90
C VAL A 333 1.13 -21.76 11.79
N VAL A 334 2.29 -21.36 11.27
CA VAL A 334 3.55 -21.27 12.03
C VAL A 334 3.42 -20.28 13.19
N GLN A 335 2.89 -19.08 12.94
CA GLN A 335 2.67 -18.08 13.98
C GLN A 335 1.74 -18.61 15.09
N LEU A 336 0.63 -19.25 14.71
CA LEU A 336 -0.31 -19.84 15.66
C LEU A 336 0.36 -20.95 16.47
N GLY A 337 1.07 -21.88 15.81
CA GLY A 337 1.79 -22.98 16.45
C GLY A 337 2.85 -22.52 17.45
N VAL A 338 3.64 -21.51 17.08
CA VAL A 338 4.67 -20.93 17.97
C VAL A 338 4.03 -20.28 19.19
N LEU A 339 3.00 -19.45 19.04
CA LEU A 339 2.36 -18.80 20.18
C LEU A 339 1.64 -19.83 21.07
N TRP A 340 1.01 -20.83 20.47
CA TRP A 340 0.37 -21.92 21.21
C TRP A 340 1.40 -22.71 22.03
N ALA A 341 2.56 -23.08 21.46
CA ALA A 341 3.64 -23.75 22.14
C ALA A 341 4.21 -22.91 23.29
N VAL A 342 4.36 -21.58 23.09
CA VAL A 342 4.80 -20.66 24.15
C VAL A 342 3.77 -20.58 25.28
N CYS A 343 2.46 -20.53 24.98
CA CYS A 343 1.41 -20.58 25.98
C CYS A 343 1.51 -21.87 26.81
N ARG A 344 1.65 -23.04 26.18
CA ARG A 344 1.81 -24.33 26.87
C ARG A 344 3.03 -24.36 27.78
N ARG A 345 4.20 -23.92 27.27
CA ARG A 345 5.45 -23.84 28.06
C ARG A 345 5.35 -22.84 29.21
N ALA A 346 4.48 -21.87 29.09
CA ALA A 346 4.24 -20.87 30.13
C ALA A 346 3.25 -21.34 31.22
N GLY A 347 2.77 -22.60 31.17
CA GLY A 347 1.77 -23.12 32.10
C GLY A 347 0.35 -22.59 31.82
N LEU A 348 0.07 -22.13 30.60
CA LEU A 348 -1.20 -21.57 30.16
C LEU A 348 -1.80 -22.50 29.09
N PRO A 349 -2.37 -23.65 29.44
CA PRO A 349 -2.88 -24.61 28.47
C PRO A 349 -4.14 -24.06 27.79
N ILE A 350 -3.97 -23.51 26.59
CA ILE A 350 -5.08 -23.17 25.69
C ILE A 350 -5.55 -24.45 25.01
N ALA A 351 -6.84 -24.76 25.17
CA ALA A 351 -7.48 -25.94 24.58
C ALA A 351 -8.82 -25.57 23.97
N LEU A 352 -9.18 -26.26 22.89
CA LEU A 352 -10.52 -26.21 22.33
C LEU A 352 -11.48 -26.89 23.31
N LYS A 353 -12.48 -26.17 23.75
CA LYS A 353 -13.59 -26.65 24.57
C LYS A 353 -14.89 -26.43 23.83
N LYS A 354 -15.97 -27.06 24.30
CA LYS A 354 -17.30 -26.74 23.77
C LYS A 354 -17.56 -25.25 23.92
N PRO A 355 -17.79 -24.50 22.82
CA PRO A 355 -18.00 -23.06 22.88
C PRO A 355 -19.33 -22.74 23.57
N VAL A 356 -19.30 -21.79 24.50
CA VAL A 356 -20.47 -21.34 25.25
C VAL A 356 -20.61 -19.84 25.11
N PHE A 357 -21.77 -19.37 24.70
CA PHE A 357 -22.12 -17.95 24.63
C PHE A 357 -22.63 -17.46 26.01
N ASP A 358 -21.75 -17.41 26.98
CA ASP A 358 -22.03 -16.87 28.31
C ASP A 358 -22.03 -15.32 28.34
N ASP A 359 -22.37 -14.73 29.47
CA ASP A 359 -22.42 -13.28 29.63
C ASP A 359 -21.02 -12.63 29.43
N GLY A 360 -19.95 -13.37 29.71
CA GLY A 360 -18.58 -12.93 29.42
C GLY A 360 -18.32 -12.77 27.94
N MET A 361 -18.79 -13.71 27.13
CA MET A 361 -18.68 -13.65 25.67
C MET A 361 -19.57 -12.56 25.08
N LYS A 362 -20.83 -12.43 25.54
CA LYS A 362 -21.70 -11.33 25.12
C LYS A 362 -21.04 -9.98 25.39
N ARG A 363 -20.49 -9.78 26.59
CA ARG A 363 -19.80 -8.56 26.97
C ARG A 363 -18.56 -8.30 26.12
N LEU A 364 -17.80 -9.34 25.77
CA LEU A 364 -16.65 -9.24 24.87
C LEU A 364 -17.09 -8.70 23.50
N PHE A 365 -18.13 -9.26 22.87
CA PHE A 365 -18.63 -8.82 21.57
C PHE A 365 -19.18 -7.40 21.60
N ILE A 366 -19.89 -7.01 22.66
CA ILE A 366 -20.41 -5.65 22.85
C ILE A 366 -19.26 -4.64 22.93
N LEU A 367 -18.20 -4.96 23.68
CA LEU A 367 -17.03 -4.09 23.82
C LEU A 367 -16.16 -4.04 22.56
N MET A 368 -16.17 -5.10 21.76
CA MET A 368 -15.47 -5.14 20.46
C MET A 368 -16.16 -4.24 19.41
N GLY A 369 -17.47 -4.09 19.46
CA GLY A 369 -18.26 -3.39 18.42
C GLY A 369 -17.71 -2.00 18.07
N PRO A 370 -17.57 -1.07 19.01
CA PRO A 370 -16.99 0.25 18.75
C PRO A 370 -15.56 0.19 18.18
N GLY A 371 -14.75 -0.74 18.67
CA GLY A 371 -13.38 -0.94 18.18
C GLY A 371 -13.33 -1.46 16.73
N VAL A 372 -14.25 -2.38 16.36
CA VAL A 372 -14.42 -2.87 14.98
C VAL A 372 -14.82 -1.73 14.06
N ILE A 373 -15.75 -0.88 14.46
CA ILE A 373 -16.20 0.26 13.66
C ILE A 373 -15.05 1.25 13.46
N ALA A 374 -14.35 1.62 14.52
CA ALA A 374 -13.24 2.58 14.45
C ALA A 374 -12.08 2.08 13.58
N ALA A 375 -11.66 0.81 13.74
CA ALA A 375 -10.64 0.19 12.90
C ALA A 375 -11.16 -0.05 11.48
N GLY A 376 -12.45 -0.36 11.31
CA GLY A 376 -13.11 -0.64 10.04
C GLY A 376 -13.11 0.56 9.10
N ILE A 377 -13.33 1.77 9.59
CA ILE A 377 -13.36 3.00 8.78
C ILE A 377 -12.06 3.13 7.96
N GLN A 378 -10.91 2.94 8.60
CA GLN A 378 -9.62 3.04 7.92
C GLN A 378 -9.40 1.89 6.91
N GLN A 379 -9.89 0.69 7.24
CA GLN A 379 -9.75 -0.48 6.35
C GLN A 379 -10.70 -0.38 5.14
N ILE A 380 -11.89 0.18 5.30
CA ILE A 380 -12.82 0.49 4.20
C ILE A 380 -12.17 1.45 3.20
N ASN A 381 -11.48 2.48 3.67
CA ASN A 381 -10.74 3.40 2.79
C ASN A 381 -9.71 2.67 1.91
N LEU A 382 -8.90 1.79 2.53
CA LEU A 382 -7.92 0.99 1.81
C LEU A 382 -8.57 0.02 0.81
N LEU A 383 -9.73 -0.55 1.16
CA LEU A 383 -10.47 -1.44 0.29
C LEU A 383 -11.02 -0.68 -0.92
N ILE A 384 -11.67 0.46 -0.73
CA ILE A 384 -12.21 1.29 -1.82
C ILE A 384 -11.10 1.77 -2.75
N SER A 385 -9.95 2.22 -2.20
CA SER A 385 -8.79 2.57 -3.02
C SER A 385 -8.30 1.37 -3.86
N GLY A 386 -8.39 0.15 -3.33
CA GLY A 386 -8.09 -1.08 -4.06
C GLY A 386 -9.09 -1.41 -5.17
N VAL A 387 -10.38 -1.20 -4.88
CA VAL A 387 -11.47 -1.34 -5.88
C VAL A 387 -11.22 -0.41 -7.07
N ILE A 388 -10.94 0.88 -6.79
CA ILE A 388 -10.66 1.84 -7.86
C ILE A 388 -9.36 1.48 -8.61
N ALA A 389 -8.30 1.10 -7.89
CA ALA A 389 -7.03 0.71 -8.50
C ALA A 389 -7.15 -0.52 -9.43
N SER A 390 -8.10 -1.42 -9.18
CA SER A 390 -8.30 -2.61 -10.01
C SER A 390 -8.70 -2.32 -11.46
N PHE A 391 -9.17 -1.09 -11.75
CA PHE A 391 -9.48 -0.65 -13.11
C PHE A 391 -8.26 -0.24 -13.94
N GLN A 392 -7.04 -0.31 -13.38
CA GLN A 392 -5.79 -0.04 -14.09
C GLN A 392 -4.79 -1.16 -13.82
N GLN A 393 -4.23 -1.75 -14.87
CA GLN A 393 -3.21 -2.78 -14.76
C GLN A 393 -1.94 -2.23 -14.07
N GLY A 394 -1.35 -3.00 -13.16
CA GLY A 394 -0.17 -2.60 -12.38
C GLY A 394 -0.46 -1.64 -11.23
N ALA A 395 -1.63 -0.98 -11.19
CA ALA A 395 -1.91 0.06 -10.19
C ALA A 395 -1.87 -0.44 -8.75
N ILE A 396 -2.35 -1.65 -8.48
CA ILE A 396 -2.32 -2.24 -7.13
C ILE A 396 -0.88 -2.44 -6.68
N SER A 397 -0.03 -2.94 -7.56
CA SER A 397 1.41 -3.16 -7.31
C SER A 397 2.17 -1.84 -7.18
N TYR A 398 1.96 -0.88 -8.07
CA TYR A 398 2.61 0.44 -8.00
C TYR A 398 2.29 1.16 -6.69
N LEU A 399 1.03 1.17 -6.28
CA LEU A 399 0.62 1.76 -5.01
C LEU A 399 1.18 0.99 -3.81
N TYR A 400 1.27 -0.35 -3.89
CA TYR A 400 1.83 -1.17 -2.83
C TYR A 400 3.31 -0.86 -2.60
N TYR A 401 4.14 -0.87 -3.64
CA TYR A 401 5.57 -0.60 -3.52
C TYR A 401 5.86 0.84 -3.10
N SER A 402 5.13 1.83 -3.65
CA SER A 402 5.25 3.23 -3.26
C SER A 402 4.91 3.43 -1.78
N ASP A 403 3.83 2.81 -1.30
CA ASP A 403 3.40 2.88 0.10
C ASP A 403 4.47 2.32 1.05
N ARG A 404 5.22 1.27 0.65
CA ARG A 404 6.32 0.71 1.45
C ARG A 404 7.44 1.72 1.69
N VAL A 405 7.86 2.42 0.65
CA VAL A 405 8.94 3.42 0.75
C VAL A 405 8.49 4.62 1.57
N TYR A 406 7.31 5.15 1.26
CA TYR A 406 6.73 6.28 1.98
C TYR A 406 6.50 6.00 3.48
N GLN A 407 6.17 4.75 3.85
CA GLN A 407 5.99 4.36 5.25
C GLN A 407 7.29 4.30 6.06
N LEU A 408 8.48 4.27 5.45
CA LEU A 408 9.74 4.23 6.18
C LEU A 408 9.94 5.49 7.06
N PRO A 409 9.94 6.73 6.49
CA PRO A 409 10.06 7.92 7.32
C PRO A 409 8.85 8.09 8.26
N LEU A 410 7.63 7.82 7.81
CA LEU A 410 6.43 7.89 8.65
C LEU A 410 6.53 6.98 9.86
N GLY A 411 7.01 5.77 9.69
CA GLY A 411 7.09 4.78 10.75
C GLY A 411 8.13 5.11 11.82
N MET A 412 9.27 5.71 11.43
CA MET A 412 10.29 6.13 12.38
C MET A 412 9.82 7.31 13.24
N ILE A 413 9.28 8.34 12.57
CA ILE A 413 8.86 9.59 13.24
C ILE A 413 7.55 9.37 14.02
N GLY A 414 6.53 8.76 13.40
CA GLY A 414 5.22 8.60 14.01
C GLY A 414 5.21 7.76 15.29
N ILE A 415 6.05 6.73 15.39
CA ILE A 415 6.18 5.91 16.61
C ILE A 415 6.84 6.68 17.72
N ALA A 416 7.94 7.39 17.43
CA ALA A 416 8.67 8.15 18.44
C ALA A 416 7.75 9.20 19.11
N PHE A 417 7.02 9.97 18.32
CA PHE A 417 6.12 11.00 18.85
C PHE A 417 4.89 10.44 19.56
N GLY A 418 4.27 9.38 19.03
CA GLY A 418 3.10 8.75 19.67
C GLY A 418 3.40 8.19 21.06
N MET A 419 4.60 7.64 21.26
CA MET A 419 5.00 7.06 22.55
C MET A 419 5.37 8.12 23.61
N VAL A 420 5.91 9.26 23.19
CA VAL A 420 6.45 10.28 24.11
C VAL A 420 5.41 11.38 24.38
N LEU A 421 4.73 11.89 23.35
CA LEU A 421 3.85 13.05 23.48
C LEU A 421 2.58 12.74 24.28
N LEU A 422 1.93 11.61 24.06
CA LEU A 422 0.65 11.32 24.71
C LEU A 422 0.77 11.22 26.24
N PRO A 423 1.71 10.44 26.83
CA PRO A 423 1.87 10.39 28.29
C PRO A 423 2.25 11.75 28.87
N GLU A 424 3.15 12.49 28.21
CA GLU A 424 3.64 13.77 28.70
C GLU A 424 2.56 14.85 28.69
N ILE A 425 1.81 14.99 27.56
CA ILE A 425 0.69 15.93 27.48
C ILE A 425 -0.39 15.56 28.51
N THR A 426 -0.69 14.25 28.67
CA THR A 426 -1.68 13.79 29.66
C THR A 426 -1.26 14.16 31.08
N ARG A 427 0.04 13.98 31.42
CA ARG A 427 0.57 14.35 32.71
C ARG A 427 0.45 15.85 33.00
N LEU A 428 0.87 16.68 32.04
CA LEU A 428 0.83 18.13 32.15
C LEU A 428 -0.61 18.67 32.27
N LEU A 429 -1.55 18.13 31.48
CA LEU A 429 -2.95 18.54 31.58
C LEU A 429 -3.58 18.15 32.94
N LYS A 430 -3.25 16.97 33.46
CA LYS A 430 -3.75 16.52 34.77
C LYS A 430 -3.13 17.32 35.95
N SER A 431 -1.92 17.87 35.78
CA SER A 431 -1.30 18.77 36.76
C SER A 431 -1.78 20.23 36.63
N GLY A 432 -2.64 20.55 35.69
CA GLY A 432 -3.15 21.90 35.45
C GLY A 432 -2.19 22.81 34.67
N GLU A 433 -1.09 22.24 34.12
CA GLU A 433 -0.06 22.97 33.37
C GLU A 433 -0.42 23.06 31.87
N GLU A 434 -1.56 23.66 31.51
CA GLU A 434 -2.07 23.67 30.14
C GLU A 434 -1.15 24.43 29.18
N GLU A 435 -0.51 25.51 29.62
CA GLU A 435 0.43 26.27 28.80
C GLU A 435 1.70 25.47 28.48
N THR A 436 2.21 24.70 29.46
CA THR A 436 3.37 23.82 29.26
C THR A 436 3.03 22.67 28.33
N ALA A 437 1.84 22.10 28.44
CA ALA A 437 1.33 21.07 27.54
C ALA A 437 1.23 21.57 26.08
N SER A 438 0.72 22.80 25.89
CA SER A 438 0.67 23.46 24.58
C SER A 438 2.07 23.67 24.00
N LYS A 439 3.02 24.19 24.78
CA LYS A 439 4.42 24.38 24.33
C LYS A 439 5.08 23.04 23.97
N THR A 440 4.86 22.01 24.74
CA THR A 440 5.37 20.65 24.46
C THR A 440 4.82 20.13 23.13
N MET A 441 3.55 20.34 22.84
CA MET A 441 2.93 19.92 21.59
C MET A 441 3.48 20.70 20.39
N VAL A 442 3.65 22.02 20.51
CA VAL A 442 4.26 22.86 19.46
C VAL A 442 5.70 22.44 19.19
N SER A 443 6.48 22.18 20.24
CA SER A 443 7.86 21.68 20.09
C SER A 443 7.92 20.32 19.42
N GLY A 444 6.98 19.43 19.74
CA GLY A 444 6.80 18.14 19.05
C GLY A 444 6.49 18.31 17.57
N LEU A 445 5.63 19.28 17.22
CA LEU A 445 5.30 19.62 15.84
C LEU A 445 6.53 20.13 15.09
N GLU A 446 7.29 21.07 15.64
CA GLU A 446 8.51 21.60 15.02
C GLU A 446 9.56 20.49 14.81
N LEU A 447 9.79 19.65 15.83
CA LEU A 447 10.75 18.55 15.76
C LEU A 447 10.33 17.49 14.75
N ALA A 448 9.04 17.24 14.62
CA ALA A 448 8.52 16.34 13.59
C ALA A 448 8.72 16.90 12.18
N MET A 449 8.48 18.20 11.99
CA MET A 449 8.59 18.86 10.68
C MET A 449 10.05 19.02 10.21
N ILE A 450 11.00 19.24 11.11
CA ILE A 450 12.43 19.39 10.76
C ILE A 450 12.99 18.14 10.04
N VAL A 451 12.43 16.95 10.32
CA VAL A 451 12.84 15.70 9.67
C VAL A 451 11.91 15.35 8.50
N THR A 452 10.61 15.63 8.63
CA THR A 452 9.61 15.16 7.67
C THR A 452 9.57 16.00 6.40
N VAL A 453 9.73 17.32 6.51
CA VAL A 453 9.66 18.21 5.34
C VAL A 453 10.78 17.92 4.33
N PRO A 454 12.08 17.83 4.73
CA PRO A 454 13.13 17.49 3.78
C PRO A 454 12.97 16.06 3.22
N ALA A 455 12.51 15.10 4.03
CA ALA A 455 12.26 13.74 3.54
C ALA A 455 11.14 13.73 2.48
N ALA A 456 10.04 14.46 2.70
CA ALA A 456 8.97 14.59 1.73
C ALA A 456 9.45 15.21 0.41
N ILE A 457 10.20 16.30 0.50
CA ILE A 457 10.74 17.01 -0.68
C ILE A 457 11.74 16.13 -1.43
N ALA A 458 12.62 15.40 -0.74
CA ALA A 458 13.52 14.44 -1.38
C ALA A 458 12.76 13.35 -2.14
N LEU A 459 11.73 12.76 -1.51
CA LEU A 459 10.86 11.77 -2.15
C LEU A 459 10.06 12.32 -3.34
N MET A 460 9.83 13.63 -3.41
CA MET A 460 9.18 14.28 -4.55
C MET A 460 10.16 14.56 -5.70
N VAL A 461 11.41 14.89 -5.39
CA VAL A 461 12.41 15.33 -6.39
C VAL A 461 13.10 14.14 -7.08
N ILE A 462 13.39 13.06 -6.33
CA ILE A 462 14.09 11.87 -6.83
C ILE A 462 13.30 10.58 -6.59
N PRO A 463 11.98 10.54 -6.88
CA PRO A 463 11.17 9.37 -6.56
C PRO A 463 11.52 8.16 -7.43
N VAL A 464 11.79 8.38 -8.71
CA VAL A 464 12.09 7.32 -9.69
C VAL A 464 13.44 6.68 -9.37
N GLU A 465 14.45 7.47 -9.08
CA GLU A 465 15.78 7.01 -8.69
C GLU A 465 15.74 6.15 -7.43
N ILE A 466 14.92 6.56 -6.44
CA ILE A 466 14.72 5.77 -5.21
C ILE A 466 14.09 4.42 -5.55
N MET A 467 13.05 4.39 -6.40
CA MET A 467 12.37 3.15 -6.78
C MET A 467 13.29 2.25 -7.61
N SER A 468 14.06 2.82 -8.55
CA SER A 468 15.02 2.09 -9.35
C SER A 468 16.09 1.40 -8.49
N VAL A 469 16.72 2.13 -7.57
CA VAL A 469 17.75 1.54 -6.68
C VAL A 469 17.19 0.45 -5.78
N LEU A 470 15.97 0.62 -5.28
CA LEU A 470 15.38 -0.32 -4.32
C LEU A 470 14.81 -1.56 -5.00
N PHE A 471 14.11 -1.41 -6.14
CA PHE A 471 13.28 -2.48 -6.68
C PHE A 471 13.62 -2.91 -8.09
N GLU A 472 14.25 -2.07 -8.95
CA GLU A 472 14.51 -2.38 -10.36
C GLU A 472 15.54 -3.51 -10.52
N ARG A 473 15.01 -4.72 -10.63
CA ARG A 473 15.77 -5.98 -10.84
C ARG A 473 14.86 -7.03 -11.47
N ASP A 474 15.40 -7.82 -12.37
CA ASP A 474 14.73 -8.94 -13.03
C ASP A 474 13.33 -8.53 -13.59
N ASN A 475 12.24 -8.96 -12.96
CA ASN A 475 10.88 -8.69 -13.42
C ASN A 475 10.33 -7.29 -13.05
N PHE A 476 11.05 -6.50 -12.25
CA PHE A 476 10.67 -5.11 -11.97
C PHE A 476 11.43 -4.17 -12.89
N THR A 477 10.76 -3.68 -13.91
CA THR A 477 11.35 -2.94 -15.03
C THR A 477 11.59 -1.46 -14.71
N ALA A 478 12.28 -0.75 -15.62
CA ALA A 478 12.42 0.71 -15.55
C ALA A 478 11.06 1.43 -15.66
N SER A 479 10.13 0.89 -16.46
CA SER A 479 8.75 1.38 -16.53
C SER A 479 8.04 1.25 -15.19
N ASP A 480 8.21 0.12 -14.49
CA ASP A 480 7.66 -0.06 -13.14
C ASP A 480 8.26 0.95 -12.16
N SER A 481 9.57 1.21 -12.25
CA SER A 481 10.26 2.22 -11.44
C SER A 481 9.69 3.61 -11.68
N LEU A 482 9.40 3.97 -12.94
CA LEU A 482 8.80 5.24 -13.31
C LEU A 482 7.38 5.38 -12.75
N GLN A 483 6.50 4.41 -13.00
CA GLN A 483 5.10 4.45 -12.54
C GLN A 483 5.00 4.43 -11.01
N THR A 484 5.80 3.59 -10.37
CA THR A 484 5.86 3.52 -8.90
C THR A 484 6.46 4.81 -8.30
N GLY A 485 7.48 5.39 -8.97
CA GLY A 485 8.07 6.66 -8.58
C GLY A 485 7.07 7.82 -8.65
N ARG A 486 6.27 7.91 -9.71
CA ARG A 486 5.19 8.92 -9.83
C ARG A 486 4.21 8.82 -8.66
N ALA A 487 3.78 7.60 -8.31
CA ALA A 487 2.91 7.39 -7.14
C ALA A 487 3.61 7.77 -5.83
N LEU A 488 4.91 7.45 -5.67
CA LEU A 488 5.71 7.84 -4.50
C LEU A 488 5.79 9.36 -4.34
N GLY A 489 6.03 10.10 -5.43
CA GLY A 489 6.04 11.57 -5.43
C GLY A 489 4.69 12.14 -4.97
N ALA A 490 3.59 11.57 -5.45
CA ALA A 490 2.25 11.98 -5.05
C ALA A 490 1.96 11.67 -3.57
N PHE A 491 2.37 10.52 -3.04
CA PHE A 491 2.28 10.20 -1.60
C PHE A 491 3.17 11.10 -0.74
N ALA A 492 4.34 11.49 -1.25
CA ALA A 492 5.29 12.33 -0.52
C ALA A 492 4.72 13.70 -0.16
N ILE A 493 3.81 14.26 -0.99
CA ILE A 493 3.08 15.50 -0.69
C ILE A 493 2.29 15.36 0.62
N GLY A 494 1.74 14.19 0.90
CA GLY A 494 0.96 13.91 2.10
C GLY A 494 1.81 13.57 3.34
N LEU A 495 3.10 13.26 3.17
CA LEU A 495 3.95 12.77 4.27
C LEU A 495 3.99 13.72 5.49
N PRO A 496 4.17 15.05 5.33
CA PRO A 496 4.10 15.96 6.46
C PRO A 496 2.72 15.94 7.13
N GLY A 497 1.65 15.83 6.34
CA GLY A 497 0.28 15.72 6.85
C GLY A 497 0.08 14.50 7.74
N TYR A 498 0.53 13.33 7.32
CA TYR A 498 0.40 12.10 8.12
C TYR A 498 1.19 12.16 9.43
N VAL A 499 2.36 12.77 9.42
CA VAL A 499 3.15 12.95 10.65
C VAL A 499 2.46 13.94 11.58
N LEU A 500 1.95 15.06 11.04
CA LEU A 500 1.19 16.04 11.82
C LEU A 500 -0.05 15.44 12.48
N ILE A 501 -0.78 14.55 11.80
CA ILE A 501 -1.90 13.82 12.40
C ILE A 501 -1.44 13.08 13.66
N LYS A 502 -0.28 12.40 13.63
CA LYS A 502 0.26 11.66 14.77
C LYS A 502 0.70 12.57 15.93
N VAL A 503 1.06 13.81 15.65
CA VAL A 503 1.43 14.82 16.65
C VAL A 503 0.16 15.49 17.23
N LEU A 504 -0.88 15.73 16.42
CA LEU A 504 -2.09 16.43 16.88
C LEU A 504 -3.07 15.52 17.63
N GLN A 505 -3.19 14.24 17.26
CA GLN A 505 -4.11 13.29 17.91
C GLN A 505 -3.91 13.17 19.42
N PRO A 506 -2.69 13.12 20.00
CA PRO A 506 -2.46 13.13 21.43
C PRO A 506 -3.15 14.28 22.17
N GLY A 507 -3.30 15.45 21.56
CA GLY A 507 -4.00 16.60 22.16
C GLY A 507 -5.49 16.34 22.44
N TYR A 508 -6.14 15.50 21.64
CA TYR A 508 -7.50 15.03 21.89
C TYR A 508 -7.54 13.89 22.91
N PHE A 509 -6.66 12.88 22.71
CA PHE A 509 -6.67 11.68 23.57
C PHE A 509 -6.31 12.00 25.02
N ALA A 510 -5.40 12.96 25.25
CA ALA A 510 -5.05 13.42 26.58
C ALA A 510 -6.21 14.12 27.32
N ARG A 511 -7.22 14.59 26.58
CA ARG A 511 -8.49 15.14 27.07
C ARG A 511 -9.62 14.12 27.09
N GLU A 512 -9.32 12.84 26.88
CA GLU A 512 -10.27 11.74 26.81
C GLU A 512 -11.30 11.87 25.65
N ASP A 513 -11.03 12.75 24.68
CA ASP A 513 -11.84 12.92 23.48
C ASP A 513 -11.35 12.00 22.35
N THR A 514 -11.97 10.85 22.21
CA THR A 514 -11.71 9.91 21.13
C THR A 514 -12.75 10.04 19.99
N LYS A 515 -13.89 10.69 20.25
CA LYS A 515 -14.99 10.82 19.29
C LYS A 515 -14.67 11.82 18.18
N THR A 516 -14.13 12.99 18.54
CA THR A 516 -13.80 14.05 17.58
C THR A 516 -12.80 13.58 16.52
N PRO A 517 -11.62 12.99 16.86
CA PRO A 517 -10.71 12.45 15.85
C PRO A 517 -11.32 11.34 14.99
N MET A 518 -12.23 10.52 15.55
CA MET A 518 -12.92 9.47 14.79
C MET A 518 -13.83 10.08 13.71
N TRP A 519 -14.64 11.10 14.03
CA TRP A 519 -15.47 11.79 13.05
C TRP A 519 -14.64 12.50 11.96
N MET A 520 -13.55 13.17 12.37
CA MET A 520 -12.63 13.81 11.43
C MET A 520 -11.97 12.79 10.48
N ALA A 521 -11.62 11.61 10.99
CA ALA A 521 -11.12 10.51 10.16
C ALA A 521 -12.20 10.02 9.17
N GLY A 522 -13.47 9.95 9.59
CA GLY A 522 -14.60 9.62 8.71
C GLY A 522 -14.77 10.61 7.56
N ILE A 523 -14.71 11.91 7.84
CA ILE A 523 -14.74 12.98 6.82
C ILE A 523 -13.55 12.81 5.87
N THR A 524 -12.37 12.55 6.40
CA THR A 524 -11.14 12.35 5.63
C THR A 524 -11.28 11.19 4.63
N VAL A 525 -11.89 10.07 5.05
CA VAL A 525 -12.16 8.93 4.18
C VAL A 525 -13.10 9.32 3.04
N LEU A 526 -14.17 10.07 3.34
CA LEU A 526 -15.10 10.56 2.31
C LEU A 526 -14.38 11.46 1.30
N VAL A 527 -13.57 12.41 1.76
CA VAL A 527 -12.76 13.27 0.89
C VAL A 527 -11.82 12.45 0.02
N ASN A 528 -11.13 11.45 0.61
CA ASN A 528 -10.26 10.58 -0.16
C ASN A 528 -11.01 9.84 -1.28
N ILE A 529 -12.20 9.30 -1.01
CA ILE A 529 -13.02 8.60 -2.00
C ILE A 529 -13.44 9.55 -3.12
N VAL A 530 -13.98 10.72 -2.78
CA VAL A 530 -14.46 11.70 -3.77
C VAL A 530 -13.31 12.17 -4.66
N VAL A 531 -12.17 12.55 -4.07
CA VAL A 531 -11.00 13.01 -4.82
C VAL A 531 -10.40 11.87 -5.65
N SER A 532 -10.38 10.64 -5.13
CA SER A 532 -9.92 9.46 -5.88
C SER A 532 -10.77 9.21 -7.12
N LEU A 533 -12.09 9.24 -6.99
CA LEU A 533 -13.01 9.05 -8.12
C LEU A 533 -12.90 10.18 -9.16
N ALA A 534 -12.69 11.41 -8.70
CA ALA A 534 -12.52 12.56 -9.59
C ALA A 534 -11.19 12.53 -10.34
N LEU A 535 -10.09 12.11 -9.69
CA LEU A 535 -8.76 12.16 -10.29
C LEU A 535 -8.35 10.87 -11.02
N PHE A 536 -8.91 9.73 -10.64
CA PHE A 536 -8.54 8.45 -11.25
C PHE A 536 -8.76 8.43 -12.78
N PRO A 537 -9.86 8.96 -13.36
CA PRO A 537 -10.04 9.00 -14.80
C PRO A 537 -8.94 9.75 -15.55
N PHE A 538 -8.26 10.71 -14.91
CA PHE A 538 -7.23 11.55 -15.54
C PHE A 538 -5.81 11.09 -15.23
N TYR A 539 -5.54 10.68 -13.97
CA TYR A 539 -4.19 10.42 -13.46
C TYR A 539 -3.96 8.97 -13.01
N GLY A 540 -4.98 8.10 -13.12
CA GLY A 540 -4.88 6.69 -12.73
C GLY A 540 -4.43 6.51 -11.28
N HIS A 541 -3.49 5.58 -11.05
CA HIS A 541 -2.94 5.26 -9.73
C HIS A 541 -2.23 6.45 -9.05
N VAL A 542 -1.66 7.39 -9.83
CA VAL A 542 -1.06 8.63 -9.29
C VAL A 542 -2.13 9.51 -8.68
N GLY A 543 -3.32 9.59 -9.32
CA GLY A 543 -4.49 10.28 -8.77
C GLY A 543 -4.95 9.72 -7.43
N LEU A 544 -4.91 8.39 -7.24
CA LEU A 544 -5.23 7.75 -5.96
C LEU A 544 -4.21 8.10 -4.85
N ALA A 545 -2.91 8.08 -5.20
CA ALA A 545 -1.85 8.49 -4.28
C ALA A 545 -1.99 9.96 -3.86
N PHE A 546 -2.29 10.85 -4.82
CA PHE A 546 -2.51 12.27 -4.57
C PHE A 546 -3.78 12.52 -3.73
N ALA A 547 -4.89 11.83 -4.03
CA ALA A 547 -6.12 11.91 -3.24
C ALA A 547 -5.88 11.56 -1.76
N THR A 548 -5.04 10.54 -1.51
CA THR A 548 -4.63 10.14 -0.16
C THR A 548 -3.84 11.25 0.53
N SER A 549 -3.01 11.97 -0.20
CA SER A 549 -2.26 13.14 0.30
C SER A 549 -3.17 14.32 0.61
N VAL A 550 -4.12 14.64 -0.26
CA VAL A 550 -5.14 15.69 -0.02
C VAL A 550 -5.95 15.36 1.24
N ALA A 551 -6.40 14.12 1.36
CA ALA A 551 -7.15 13.65 2.52
C ALA A 551 -6.36 13.81 3.83
N ALA A 552 -5.04 13.53 3.82
CA ALA A 552 -4.19 13.75 4.98
C ALA A 552 -4.13 15.22 5.40
N TRP A 553 -4.00 16.14 4.46
CA TRP A 553 -4.00 17.58 4.75
C TRP A 553 -5.35 18.09 5.24
N VAL A 554 -6.46 17.58 4.69
CA VAL A 554 -7.81 17.88 5.22
C VAL A 554 -7.92 17.42 6.67
N ASN A 555 -7.42 16.22 7.01
CA ASN A 555 -7.43 15.72 8.39
C ASN A 555 -6.60 16.62 9.32
N VAL A 556 -5.40 17.04 8.89
CA VAL A 556 -4.56 17.99 9.64
C VAL A 556 -5.33 19.29 9.89
N PHE A 557 -5.97 19.84 8.86
CA PHE A 557 -6.74 21.07 8.99
C PHE A 557 -7.87 20.92 10.01
N LEU A 558 -8.65 19.83 9.94
CA LEU A 558 -9.74 19.56 10.87
C LEU A 558 -9.21 19.41 12.31
N LEU A 559 -8.16 18.60 12.51
CA LEU A 559 -7.55 18.40 13.83
C LEU A 559 -6.98 19.70 14.40
N TRP A 560 -6.27 20.46 13.58
CA TRP A 560 -5.69 21.74 14.00
C TRP A 560 -6.78 22.78 14.33
N PHE A 561 -7.83 22.86 13.51
CA PHE A 561 -8.95 23.76 13.75
C PHE A 561 -9.64 23.50 15.08
N GLY A 562 -9.86 22.22 15.44
CA GLY A 562 -10.41 21.84 16.74
C GLY A 562 -9.47 22.11 17.93
N LEU A 563 -8.15 22.11 17.69
CA LEU A 563 -7.13 22.42 18.73
C LEU A 563 -6.63 23.87 18.67
N ARG A 564 -7.21 24.74 17.87
CA ARG A 564 -6.70 26.11 17.65
C ARG A 564 -6.55 26.95 18.92
N ASN A 565 -7.38 26.72 19.92
CA ASN A 565 -7.29 27.43 21.22
C ASN A 565 -6.21 26.84 22.13
N PHE A 566 -5.74 25.62 21.86
CA PHE A 566 -4.72 24.93 22.62
C PHE A 566 -3.34 25.01 21.92
N VAL A 567 -3.27 24.79 20.63
CA VAL A 567 -2.03 24.85 19.84
C VAL A 567 -1.83 26.29 19.36
N ASN A 568 -1.14 27.08 20.14
CA ASN A 568 -0.88 28.47 19.82
C ASN A 568 0.49 28.62 19.14
N LEU A 569 0.50 28.72 17.81
CA LEU A 569 1.72 28.96 17.03
C LEU A 569 2.09 30.46 17.07
N LYS A 570 3.15 30.79 17.78
CA LYS A 570 3.72 32.14 17.82
C LYS A 570 4.43 32.48 16.50
N ARG A 571 4.70 33.76 16.25
CA ARG A 571 5.41 34.24 15.04
C ARG A 571 6.78 33.56 14.86
N GLU A 572 7.43 33.20 15.95
CA GLU A 572 8.73 32.50 15.94
C GLU A 572 8.59 31.08 15.38
N ASN A 573 7.55 30.32 15.77
CA ASN A 573 7.28 28.98 15.27
C ASN A 573 7.01 29.01 13.75
N TRP A 574 6.21 29.97 13.28
CA TRP A 574 5.99 30.17 11.85
C TRP A 574 7.27 30.49 11.09
N ARG A 575 8.14 31.35 11.65
CA ARG A 575 9.45 31.65 11.05
C ARG A 575 10.31 30.39 10.93
N ARG A 576 10.33 29.53 11.96
CA ARG A 576 11.05 28.26 11.94
C ARG A 576 10.48 27.32 10.87
N LEU A 577 9.15 27.13 10.80
CA LEU A 577 8.50 26.30 9.79
C LEU A 577 8.78 26.78 8.37
N ILE A 578 8.67 28.09 8.12
CA ILE A 578 9.00 28.68 6.81
C ILE A 578 10.49 28.46 6.50
N GLY A 579 11.38 28.64 7.47
CA GLY A 579 12.81 28.36 7.32
C GLY A 579 13.11 26.91 6.94
N MET A 580 12.38 25.94 7.52
CA MET A 580 12.48 24.52 7.12
C MET A 580 12.08 24.30 5.66
N VAL A 581 10.99 24.92 5.23
CA VAL A 581 10.52 24.83 3.84
C VAL A 581 11.54 25.46 2.89
N ILE A 582 12.07 26.63 3.20
CA ILE A 582 13.09 27.29 2.36
C ILE A 582 14.36 26.43 2.29
N ALA A 583 14.87 25.93 3.42
CA ALA A 583 16.06 25.07 3.43
C ALA A 583 15.84 23.79 2.60
N SER A 584 14.64 23.20 2.69
CA SER A 584 14.28 22.03 1.92
C SER A 584 14.09 22.33 0.42
N SER A 585 13.63 23.54 0.07
CA SER A 585 13.55 23.98 -1.33
C SER A 585 14.94 24.18 -1.94
N VAL A 586 15.90 24.72 -1.17
CA VAL A 586 17.31 24.81 -1.60
C VAL A 586 17.90 23.41 -1.80
N MET A 587 17.61 22.48 -0.90
CA MET A 587 17.98 21.06 -1.05
C MET A 587 17.36 20.47 -2.33
N ALA A 588 16.08 20.76 -2.60
CA ALA A 588 15.40 20.29 -3.81
C ALA A 588 16.10 20.74 -5.09
N VAL A 589 16.48 22.03 -5.15
CA VAL A 589 17.23 22.59 -6.28
C VAL A 589 18.58 21.90 -6.45
N ALA A 590 19.30 21.68 -5.35
CA ALA A 590 20.60 20.98 -5.39
C ALA A 590 20.45 19.53 -5.90
N LEU A 591 19.44 18.81 -5.44
CA LEU A 591 19.14 17.44 -5.90
C LEU A 591 18.71 17.43 -7.37
N TRP A 592 17.90 18.40 -7.80
CA TRP A 592 17.45 18.53 -9.19
C TRP A 592 18.61 18.70 -10.16
N PHE A 593 19.61 19.53 -9.82
CA PHE A 593 20.80 19.72 -10.66
C PHE A 593 21.79 18.54 -10.56
N ALA A 594 21.86 17.86 -9.42
CA ALA A 594 22.73 16.69 -9.26
C ALA A 594 22.19 15.42 -9.96
N ARG A 595 20.86 15.30 -10.09
CA ARG A 595 20.17 14.17 -10.69
C ARG A 595 20.67 13.83 -12.10
N PRO A 596 20.68 14.74 -13.10
CA PRO A 596 21.10 14.40 -14.47
C PRO A 596 22.59 14.02 -14.56
N ILE A 597 23.43 14.50 -13.65
CA ILE A 597 24.86 14.15 -13.59
C ILE A 597 25.06 12.71 -13.17
N LEU A 598 24.17 12.18 -12.32
CA LEU A 598 24.26 10.83 -11.76
C LEU A 598 23.40 9.81 -12.49
N THR A 599 22.50 10.24 -13.38
CA THR A 599 21.63 9.36 -14.18
C THR A 599 22.41 8.29 -14.96
N PRO A 600 23.57 8.60 -15.62
CA PRO A 600 24.34 7.56 -16.29
C PRO A 600 24.81 6.43 -15.36
N TRP A 601 25.15 6.77 -14.11
CA TRP A 601 25.55 5.76 -13.11
C TRP A 601 24.38 4.92 -12.60
N MET A 602 23.14 5.41 -12.78
CA MET A 602 21.93 4.70 -12.37
C MET A 602 21.41 3.71 -13.42
N SER A 603 21.92 3.77 -14.66
CA SER A 603 21.61 2.80 -15.71
C SER A 603 22.51 1.57 -15.71
N GLU A 604 23.56 1.56 -14.90
CA GLU A 604 24.59 0.52 -14.88
C GLU A 604 24.43 -0.48 -13.71
N ALA A 605 25.53 -1.07 -13.27
CA ALA A 605 25.55 -2.11 -12.24
C ALA A 605 24.95 -1.65 -10.90
N PHE A 606 24.36 -2.58 -10.15
CA PHE A 606 23.70 -2.33 -8.86
C PHE A 606 24.51 -1.47 -7.88
N TRP A 607 25.83 -1.73 -7.76
CA TRP A 607 26.69 -0.97 -6.84
C TRP A 607 26.86 0.49 -7.26
N GLN A 608 26.85 0.79 -8.55
CA GLN A 608 26.90 2.16 -9.06
C GLN A 608 25.61 2.91 -8.73
N LYS A 609 24.43 2.26 -8.90
CA LYS A 609 23.14 2.79 -8.43
C LYS A 609 23.16 3.13 -6.94
N VAL A 610 23.72 2.23 -6.10
CA VAL A 610 23.81 2.45 -4.64
C VAL A 610 24.76 3.61 -4.31
N ILE A 611 25.89 3.72 -4.98
CA ILE A 611 26.86 4.83 -4.77
C ILE A 611 26.22 6.16 -5.16
N ALA A 612 25.61 6.24 -6.36
CA ALA A 612 24.95 7.44 -6.86
C ALA A 612 23.83 7.89 -5.91
N MET A 613 23.01 6.95 -5.44
CA MET A 613 21.94 7.25 -4.47
C MET A 613 22.50 7.72 -3.12
N SER A 614 23.56 7.07 -2.63
CA SER A 614 24.22 7.47 -1.38
C SER A 614 24.78 8.88 -1.48
N PHE A 615 25.33 9.25 -2.64
CA PHE A 615 25.79 10.61 -2.91
C PHE A 615 24.62 11.61 -2.91
N LEU A 616 23.50 11.32 -3.60
CA LEU A 616 22.32 12.19 -3.62
C LEU A 616 21.76 12.39 -2.20
N ILE A 617 21.63 11.32 -1.43
CA ILE A 617 21.15 11.41 -0.04
C ILE A 617 22.14 12.24 0.80
N GLY A 618 23.43 11.98 0.70
CA GLY A 618 24.48 12.74 1.40
C GLY A 618 24.45 14.23 1.06
N LEU A 619 24.37 14.57 -0.24
CA LEU A 619 24.25 15.94 -0.72
C LEU A 619 23.00 16.60 -0.12
N GLY A 620 21.85 15.92 -0.20
CA GLY A 620 20.59 16.44 0.38
C GLY A 620 20.71 16.74 1.87
N VAL A 621 21.27 15.80 2.64
CA VAL A 621 21.47 15.98 4.10
C VAL A 621 22.38 17.17 4.39
N VAL A 622 23.51 17.30 3.68
CA VAL A 622 24.47 18.39 3.89
C VAL A 622 23.86 19.75 3.54
N VAL A 623 23.22 19.86 2.37
CA VAL A 623 22.60 21.13 1.93
C VAL A 623 21.48 21.54 2.88
N TYR A 624 20.63 20.60 3.28
CA TYR A 624 19.54 20.86 4.22
C TYR A 624 20.08 21.29 5.60
N ALA A 625 21.02 20.56 6.15
CA ALA A 625 21.61 20.87 7.46
C ALA A 625 22.25 22.28 7.45
N PHE A 626 22.99 22.62 6.39
CA PHE A 626 23.54 23.95 6.20
C PHE A 626 22.44 25.02 6.11
N GLY A 627 21.39 24.80 5.33
CA GLY A 627 20.26 25.71 5.19
C GLY A 627 19.54 25.97 6.53
N VAL A 628 19.28 24.93 7.31
CA VAL A 628 18.64 25.03 8.62
C VAL A 628 19.48 25.85 9.62
N LEU A 629 20.80 25.66 9.60
CA LEU A 629 21.73 26.42 10.45
C LEU A 629 21.86 27.88 9.98
N ALA A 630 21.97 28.12 8.67
CA ALA A 630 22.09 29.46 8.09
C ALA A 630 20.84 30.32 8.35
N LEU A 631 19.65 29.72 8.23
CA LEU A 631 18.37 30.38 8.48
C LEU A 631 18.01 30.44 9.99
N LYS A 632 18.88 29.96 10.87
CA LYS A 632 18.69 29.92 12.33
C LYS A 632 17.35 29.27 12.72
N VAL A 633 16.96 28.22 12.01
CA VAL A 633 15.77 27.41 12.31
C VAL A 633 15.98 26.62 13.61
N THR A 634 17.19 26.07 13.79
CA THR A 634 17.64 25.41 15.01
C THR A 634 19.12 25.74 15.26
N SER A 635 19.57 25.53 16.49
CA SER A 635 20.98 25.67 16.84
C SER A 635 21.65 24.31 16.96
N VAL A 636 22.97 24.26 16.75
CA VAL A 636 23.77 23.03 16.96
C VAL A 636 23.61 22.51 18.39
N ARG A 637 23.35 23.39 19.34
CA ARG A 637 23.14 23.05 20.75
C ARG A 637 21.78 22.34 20.95
N GLU A 638 20.72 22.84 20.32
CA GLU A 638 19.39 22.22 20.35
C GLU A 638 19.39 20.84 19.68
N LEU A 639 20.07 20.71 18.53
CA LEU A 639 20.25 19.41 17.88
C LEU A 639 20.99 18.41 18.77
N LYS A 640 22.10 18.82 19.40
CA LYS A 640 22.85 17.95 20.32
C LYS A 640 22.02 17.51 21.53
N VAL A 641 21.16 18.38 22.05
CA VAL A 641 20.26 18.03 23.15
C VAL A 641 19.18 17.05 22.70
N ALA A 642 18.59 17.27 21.54
CA ALA A 642 17.58 16.37 20.97
C ALA A 642 18.11 14.96 20.66
N PHE A 643 19.40 14.81 20.33
CA PHE A 643 20.04 13.51 20.07
C PHE A 643 20.68 12.86 21.33
N ARG A 644 20.81 13.58 22.45
CA ARG A 644 21.38 13.06 23.68
C ARG A 644 20.35 12.68 24.76
N GLY A 645 19.12 13.11 24.61
CA GLY A 645 17.98 12.75 25.46
C GLY A 645 17.23 11.57 24.91
#